data_fab598bb93652b2d50a03e16e7b4d95e
#
_entry.id   fab598bb93652b2d50a03e16e7b4d95e
#
_cell.length_a   1.000
_cell.length_b   1.000
_cell.length_c   1.000
_cell.angle_alpha   90.00
_cell.angle_beta   90.00
_cell.angle_gamma   90.00
#
_symmetry.space_group_name_H-M   'P 1'
#
loop_
_entity.id
_entity.type
_entity.pdbx_description
1 polymer ?
#
loop_
_entity_poly.entity_id
_entity_poly.type
_entity_poly.pdbx_seq_one_letter_code
_entity_poly.pdbx_strand_id
1 'polypeptide(L)'
;MSLEHDPTQETPEESRGYVPQVHLEPEQPVDPESGVPDSEANHAPLPEQAPLEHTGEPEPTESASEAPAESDEPEETDHPEEIDESEAPVSPPPFPPTTDEPEETTDEEPPKPRKKKNKLFIALTSMFVALALALVGGISYVYFVIKPYESYDKIMPNVYCAGINLGGMTKDEAKEAIEEALSSPSNSVKVILPDGTYTFNPQQEGVTLNADAVVDRAYRYLRSDTTAYGMYRAYRSAKSTEYRLTAETELVYSQEDIEKKAKEISDETYISATDTTADYDEETHTVTLTLGTPGRIVEADTITKAVDNAFASLDFSDITLDYDKVEIDTGAVRRLANQCAQDYGSEPVEPQVTADSENHTIEVTMGTPGYTLDPGALYDAAKQQVESGDYGTVSQEMTEVLPTDVDITDADHELACDPTEPYYAGGDVQEGYDGYTLDWDAAVADIMNTGWGDTVSIAMTAVPPEKTADEIRAVLFRDQLSTFSSPHTANSGRTANLKLACSAINGTVINSGETFSFNGVVGERTAAKGYQKATVYVGSDSVEETGGGICQVASTVYDAALYADLEITERAPHTFFVTYVNGGLDATVYWGSQDFCFRNNTDYPIRVDAWVSGGYVNISIYGTKTNDNYVVLDYSKLSTTPYSTVTEYDSSLPSGTTKEKTYPYTGYTYEAYQYVYSGDGTLLETNYLGKSVYKKRDRVIVVGTG
;
A
#
# COMPACT_ATOMS: atom_id res chain seq x y z
N MET A 1 -30.16 -37.96 51.58
CA MET A 1 -29.19 -38.75 50.81
C MET A 1 -28.73 -37.85 49.67
N SER A 2 -27.64 -37.20 49.91
CA SER A 2 -27.01 -36.21 49.06
C SER A 2 -26.22 -36.95 47.99
N LEU A 3 -26.36 -36.60 46.74
CA LEU A 3 -25.46 -36.98 45.63
C LEU A 3 -24.62 -35.76 45.31
N GLU A 4 -23.34 -35.91 45.59
CA GLU A 4 -22.28 -34.98 45.25
C GLU A 4 -22.15 -34.90 43.69
N HIS A 5 -22.03 -33.73 43.19
CA HIS A 5 -21.72 -33.44 41.80
C HIS A 5 -20.21 -33.24 41.68
N ASP A 6 -19.60 -34.06 40.86
CA ASP A 6 -18.17 -33.99 40.50
C ASP A 6 -18.00 -32.97 39.35
N PRO A 7 -17.16 -31.94 39.47
CA PRO A 7 -16.93 -30.93 38.42
C PRO A 7 -15.60 -31.20 37.70
N THR A 8 -15.55 -32.20 36.80
CA THR A 8 -14.47 -32.30 35.82
C THR A 8 -14.98 -33.02 34.56
N GLN A 9 -15.66 -32.27 33.72
CA GLN A 9 -15.69 -32.49 32.28
C GLN A 9 -15.46 -31.16 31.60
N GLU A 10 -14.23 -30.97 31.23
CA GLU A 10 -13.85 -29.97 30.23
C GLU A 10 -14.44 -30.40 28.89
N THR A 11 -15.37 -29.64 28.38
CA THR A 11 -15.80 -29.73 27.00
C THR A 11 -14.69 -29.16 26.11
N PRO A 12 -14.38 -29.75 24.95
CA PRO A 12 -13.43 -29.17 24.00
C PRO A 12 -13.96 -27.82 23.56
N GLU A 13 -13.13 -26.78 23.63
CA GLU A 13 -13.38 -25.53 22.95
C GLU A 13 -13.56 -25.84 21.47
N GLU A 14 -14.77 -25.58 20.98
CA GLU A 14 -15.05 -25.50 19.56
C GLU A 14 -14.12 -24.40 18.99
N SER A 15 -13.24 -24.82 18.09
CA SER A 15 -12.51 -23.93 17.22
C SER A 15 -13.53 -23.01 16.56
N ARG A 16 -13.50 -21.73 16.91
CA ARG A 16 -14.30 -20.69 16.21
C ARG A 16 -13.72 -20.61 14.80
N GLY A 17 -14.39 -21.29 13.87
CA GLY A 17 -14.15 -21.14 12.45
C GLY A 17 -14.24 -19.65 12.08
N TYR A 18 -13.31 -19.19 11.31
CA TYR A 18 -13.35 -17.89 10.64
C TYR A 18 -14.62 -17.80 9.81
N VAL A 19 -15.33 -16.69 9.95
CA VAL A 19 -16.51 -16.36 9.15
C VAL A 19 -16.06 -15.35 8.11
N PRO A 20 -16.02 -15.72 6.82
CA PRO A 20 -15.64 -14.76 5.77
C PRO A 20 -16.58 -13.56 5.80
N GLN A 21 -16.02 -12.35 5.73
CA GLN A 21 -16.82 -11.13 5.61
C GLN A 21 -17.09 -10.86 4.14
N VAL A 22 -18.38 -10.67 3.81
CA VAL A 22 -18.80 -10.20 2.48
C VAL A 22 -18.88 -8.68 2.54
N HIS A 23 -18.20 -8.00 1.62
CA HIS A 23 -18.22 -6.55 1.56
C HIS A 23 -19.55 -6.09 0.97
N LEU A 24 -20.40 -5.51 1.82
CA LEU A 24 -21.63 -4.82 1.40
C LEU A 24 -21.32 -3.32 1.44
N GLU A 25 -21.27 -2.65 0.29
CA GLU A 25 -21.35 -1.19 0.30
C GLU A 25 -22.77 -0.79 0.78
N PRO A 26 -22.91 0.03 1.82
CA PRO A 26 -24.21 0.52 2.24
C PRO A 26 -24.76 1.48 1.18
N GLU A 27 -25.94 1.19 0.61
CA GLU A 27 -26.70 2.16 -0.16
C GLU A 27 -26.83 3.46 0.64
N GLN A 28 -26.25 4.54 0.11
CA GLN A 28 -26.44 5.87 0.67
C GLN A 28 -27.86 6.34 0.34
N PRO A 29 -28.63 6.86 1.31
CA PRO A 29 -29.94 7.42 1.04
C PRO A 29 -29.79 8.61 0.09
N VAL A 30 -30.48 8.56 -1.04
CA VAL A 30 -30.55 9.65 -2.03
C VAL A 30 -31.30 10.83 -1.40
N ASP A 31 -30.58 11.91 -1.14
CA ASP A 31 -31.13 13.17 -0.67
C ASP A 31 -31.79 13.90 -1.85
N PRO A 32 -33.09 14.29 -1.81
CA PRO A 32 -33.80 14.82 -2.98
C PRO A 32 -33.64 16.32 -3.21
N GLU A 33 -32.53 16.95 -2.77
CA GLU A 33 -32.27 18.37 -3.05
C GLU A 33 -30.78 18.66 -3.32
N SER A 34 -30.32 18.45 -4.56
CA SER A 34 -29.23 19.27 -5.09
C SER A 34 -29.14 19.17 -6.61
N GLY A 35 -29.16 20.31 -7.20
CA GLY A 35 -29.17 20.74 -8.57
C GLY A 35 -28.33 19.97 -9.58
N VAL A 36 -28.88 19.96 -10.76
CA VAL A 36 -28.37 19.53 -12.06
C VAL A 36 -26.93 20.00 -12.31
N PRO A 37 -26.04 19.12 -12.76
CA PRO A 37 -25.01 19.51 -13.71
C PRO A 37 -25.21 18.82 -15.07
N ASP A 38 -24.98 19.61 -16.12
CA ASP A 38 -24.94 19.20 -17.51
C ASP A 38 -24.20 17.88 -17.74
N SER A 39 -24.90 16.91 -18.34
CA SER A 39 -24.28 15.70 -18.84
C SER A 39 -24.12 15.78 -20.35
N GLU A 40 -22.89 15.87 -20.79
CA GLU A 40 -22.49 15.55 -22.16
C GLU A 40 -22.84 14.09 -22.46
N ALA A 41 -23.57 13.91 -23.56
CA ALA A 41 -24.03 12.63 -24.05
C ALA A 41 -22.86 11.74 -24.51
N ASN A 42 -22.79 10.54 -23.94
CA ASN A 42 -22.02 9.44 -24.52
C ASN A 42 -22.99 8.52 -25.26
N HIS A 43 -22.97 8.59 -26.58
CA HIS A 43 -23.65 7.64 -27.46
C HIS A 43 -22.76 6.39 -27.62
N ALA A 44 -23.26 5.26 -27.16
CA ALA A 44 -22.71 3.96 -27.56
C ALA A 44 -23.21 3.60 -28.96
N PRO A 45 -22.38 3.05 -29.87
CA PRO A 45 -22.80 2.68 -31.21
C PRO A 45 -23.38 1.27 -31.23
N LEU A 46 -24.50 1.12 -31.94
CA LEU A 46 -25.13 -0.13 -32.35
C LEU A 46 -24.20 -0.95 -33.29
N PRO A 47 -24.32 -2.28 -33.31
CA PRO A 47 -23.41 -3.13 -34.09
C PRO A 47 -23.69 -3.04 -35.59
N GLU A 48 -22.62 -2.81 -36.32
CA GLU A 48 -22.55 -2.69 -37.78
C GLU A 48 -22.61 -4.09 -38.44
N GLN A 49 -23.54 -4.25 -39.35
CA GLN A 49 -23.63 -5.44 -40.22
C GLN A 49 -22.52 -5.41 -41.27
N ALA A 50 -21.86 -6.53 -41.46
CA ALA A 50 -20.77 -6.75 -42.41
C ALA A 50 -21.19 -6.53 -43.90
N PRO A 51 -20.33 -5.95 -44.73
CA PRO A 51 -20.46 -5.99 -46.17
C PRO A 51 -19.62 -7.10 -46.79
N LEU A 52 -20.19 -7.70 -47.83
CA LEU A 52 -19.60 -8.71 -48.71
C LEU A 52 -18.41 -8.20 -49.50
N GLU A 53 -17.46 -9.11 -49.72
CA GLU A 53 -16.22 -8.99 -50.51
C GLU A 53 -16.40 -8.45 -51.94
N HIS A 54 -15.49 -7.63 -52.38
CA HIS A 54 -14.99 -7.67 -53.76
C HIS A 54 -13.50 -7.31 -53.84
N THR A 55 -12.81 -8.22 -54.47
CA THR A 55 -11.39 -8.36 -54.86
C THR A 55 -10.81 -7.23 -55.68
N GLY A 56 -9.51 -6.94 -55.53
CA GLY A 56 -8.68 -6.29 -56.54
C GLY A 56 -7.51 -5.47 -56.01
N GLU A 57 -6.35 -6.10 -55.93
CA GLU A 57 -4.97 -5.49 -55.92
C GLU A 57 -4.65 -4.78 -57.25
N PRO A 58 -3.59 -3.95 -57.43
CA PRO A 58 -2.28 -4.05 -56.81
C PRO A 58 -1.58 -2.72 -56.42
N GLU A 59 -0.55 -2.89 -55.63
CA GLU A 59 0.60 -1.99 -55.41
C GLU A 59 1.29 -1.47 -56.71
N PRO A 60 2.21 -0.44 -56.73
CA PRO A 60 3.42 -0.45 -55.89
C PRO A 60 4.11 0.91 -55.55
N THR A 61 5.07 0.77 -54.69
CA THR A 61 6.42 1.37 -54.61
C THR A 61 6.67 2.73 -53.99
N GLU A 62 7.56 2.65 -53.04
CA GLU A 62 8.86 3.33 -52.80
C GLU A 62 8.80 4.83 -52.50
N SER A 63 9.53 5.40 -51.57
CA SER A 63 10.89 5.17 -51.05
C SER A 63 11.12 6.08 -49.87
N ALA A 64 11.77 5.56 -48.86
CA ALA A 64 13.12 5.87 -48.42
C ALA A 64 13.42 7.25 -47.81
N SER A 65 14.14 7.12 -46.73
CA SER A 65 15.22 7.92 -46.16
C SER A 65 14.80 9.03 -45.22
N GLU A 66 15.36 9.26 -44.14
CA GLU A 66 16.66 9.03 -43.46
C GLU A 66 16.52 9.52 -42.05
N ALA A 67 17.13 8.81 -41.12
CA ALA A 67 17.66 9.42 -39.90
C ALA A 67 18.96 10.16 -40.32
N PRO A 68 19.55 11.06 -39.55
CA PRO A 68 20.18 10.66 -38.31
C PRO A 68 20.22 11.72 -37.16
N ALA A 69 20.53 11.21 -36.01
CA ALA A 69 21.66 11.46 -35.15
C ALA A 69 21.74 12.74 -34.31
N GLU A 70 22.12 12.44 -33.09
CA GLU A 70 23.14 13.06 -32.24
C GLU A 70 22.81 14.45 -31.66
N SER A 71 23.02 14.51 -30.49
CA SER A 71 23.99 14.64 -29.43
C SER A 71 23.54 15.79 -28.54
N ASP A 72 23.70 15.82 -27.31
CA ASP A 72 24.87 15.95 -26.47
C ASP A 72 24.44 15.93 -25.01
N GLU A 73 25.15 15.14 -24.24
CA GLU A 73 25.61 15.53 -22.92
C GLU A 73 26.61 16.70 -23.07
N PRO A 74 26.80 17.55 -22.11
CA PRO A 74 27.84 17.25 -21.12
C PRO A 74 27.58 17.72 -19.69
N GLU A 75 28.28 16.99 -18.82
CA GLU A 75 29.25 17.40 -17.82
C GLU A 75 28.75 18.24 -16.64
N GLU A 76 28.92 17.57 -15.48
CA GLU A 76 30.06 17.74 -14.55
C GLU A 76 30.27 19.15 -14.05
N THR A 77 30.23 19.26 -12.80
CA THR A 77 31.23 19.82 -11.87
C THR A 77 30.60 19.70 -10.48
N ASP A 78 31.19 19.20 -9.57
CA ASP A 78 32.53 19.09 -9.03
C ASP A 78 32.42 19.25 -7.52
N HIS A 79 33.10 18.38 -6.83
CA HIS A 79 33.53 18.50 -5.46
C HIS A 79 34.24 19.84 -5.23
N PRO A 80 34.60 20.27 -4.03
CA PRO A 80 35.19 19.47 -2.96
C PRO A 80 34.77 19.79 -1.52
N GLU A 81 35.07 18.82 -0.68
CA GLU A 81 35.83 18.85 0.56
C GLU A 81 35.67 20.05 1.51
N GLU A 82 35.40 19.73 2.71
CA GLU A 82 36.41 19.96 3.79
C GLU A 82 36.02 19.18 5.05
N ILE A 83 36.95 18.35 5.39
CA ILE A 83 37.45 17.84 6.64
C ILE A 83 37.50 18.98 7.67
N ASP A 84 36.96 18.76 8.85
CA ASP A 84 37.58 19.30 10.06
C ASP A 84 37.52 18.29 11.20
N GLU A 85 38.72 17.87 11.50
CA GLU A 85 39.07 17.21 12.74
C GLU A 85 38.96 18.23 13.87
N SER A 86 38.38 17.85 14.95
CA SER A 86 38.95 18.27 16.25
C SER A 86 38.55 17.27 17.32
N GLU A 87 39.56 16.56 17.70
CA GLU A 87 39.69 15.88 18.97
C GLU A 87 39.32 16.80 20.14
N ALA A 88 38.58 16.27 21.07
CA ALA A 88 38.55 16.82 22.41
C ALA A 88 38.90 15.71 23.40
N PRO A 89 39.86 15.96 24.24
CA PRO A 89 40.31 14.96 25.22
C PRO A 89 39.34 14.88 26.41
N VAL A 90 39.18 13.69 26.84
CA VAL A 90 38.39 13.31 28.02
C VAL A 90 39.09 13.83 29.27
N SER A 91 38.41 14.66 30.06
CA SER A 91 38.81 15.02 31.40
C SER A 91 38.26 14.03 32.42
N PRO A 92 39.02 13.72 33.45
CA PRO A 92 38.60 12.81 34.52
C PRO A 92 37.61 13.45 35.49
N PRO A 93 36.82 12.64 36.20
CA PRO A 93 35.74 13.11 37.07
C PRO A 93 36.26 13.78 38.36
N PRO A 94 35.48 14.70 38.92
CA PRO A 94 35.82 15.41 40.14
C PRO A 94 35.50 14.62 41.42
N PHE A 95 36.31 14.80 42.41
CA PHE A 95 36.09 14.33 43.76
C PHE A 95 34.93 15.09 44.43
N PRO A 96 34.23 14.46 45.37
CA PRO A 96 33.13 15.09 46.06
C PRO A 96 33.55 16.06 47.15
N PRO A 97 32.73 17.00 47.49
CA PRO A 97 33.01 18.07 48.43
C PRO A 97 32.86 17.61 49.88
N THR A 98 33.72 18.19 50.68
CA THR A 98 33.61 18.19 52.15
C THR A 98 32.63 19.27 52.58
N THR A 99 31.70 18.89 53.40
CA THR A 99 30.81 19.79 54.13
C THR A 99 31.37 20.11 55.49
N ASP A 100 31.54 21.37 55.67
CA ASP A 100 30.94 22.23 56.70
C ASP A 100 31.23 21.98 58.15
N GLU A 101 31.87 22.99 58.59
CA GLU A 101 31.75 23.74 59.86
C GLU A 101 30.50 23.45 60.75
N PRO A 102 30.46 23.77 62.02
CA PRO A 102 30.69 25.17 62.49
C PRO A 102 31.44 25.34 63.84
N GLU A 103 31.98 26.54 63.90
CA GLU A 103 32.03 27.50 65.04
C GLU A 103 31.55 27.06 66.43
N GLU A 104 32.39 27.36 67.38
CA GLU A 104 32.03 28.38 68.41
C GLU A 104 33.21 28.74 69.30
N THR A 105 33.56 29.95 69.19
CA THR A 105 33.96 30.96 70.13
C THR A 105 33.96 30.57 71.61
N THR A 106 35.03 30.92 72.25
CA THR A 106 34.94 31.91 73.36
C THR A 106 36.34 32.37 73.77
N ASP A 107 36.36 33.64 73.90
CA ASP A 107 37.37 34.50 74.49
C ASP A 107 37.96 34.00 75.81
N GLU A 108 39.19 34.28 76.05
CA GLU A 108 39.61 35.18 77.13
C GLU A 108 41.14 35.48 77.16
N GLU A 109 41.42 36.69 77.33
CA GLU A 109 42.66 37.39 77.35
C GLU A 109 43.43 37.14 78.66
N PRO A 110 44.67 37.66 78.76
CA PRO A 110 45.82 37.03 79.40
C PRO A 110 46.14 37.60 80.80
N PRO A 111 47.12 37.11 81.39
CA PRO A 111 48.06 38.05 82.00
C PRO A 111 49.51 37.77 81.80
N LYS A 112 50.18 38.86 81.64
CA LYS A 112 51.66 39.15 81.61
C LYS A 112 52.37 38.86 82.95
N PRO A 113 53.61 39.17 83.04
CA PRO A 113 54.81 38.39 82.63
C PRO A 113 55.70 38.10 83.83
N ARG A 114 56.60 37.16 83.77
CA ARG A 114 57.81 37.19 84.63
C ARG A 114 59.05 36.46 84.05
N LYS A 115 60.00 37.24 83.76
CA LYS A 115 61.45 37.08 83.95
C LYS A 115 62.24 35.95 83.29
N LYS A 116 63.01 36.36 82.36
CA LYS A 116 64.20 35.72 81.80
C LYS A 116 65.06 35.06 82.86
N LYS A 117 65.46 33.80 82.55
CA LYS A 117 66.84 33.35 82.87
C LYS A 117 67.18 32.12 81.96
N ASN A 118 68.21 32.29 81.18
CA ASN A 118 69.12 31.27 80.66
C ASN A 118 68.65 29.90 80.16
N LYS A 119 67.69 29.88 79.18
CA LYS A 119 67.36 28.63 78.46
C LYS A 119 68.13 28.39 77.19
N LEU A 120 68.92 29.39 76.70
CA LEU A 120 69.70 29.27 75.46
C LEU A 120 70.93 28.40 75.58
N PHE A 121 71.52 28.40 76.75
CA PHE A 121 72.77 27.62 76.98
C PHE A 121 72.48 26.14 77.24
N ILE A 122 71.43 25.78 77.84
CA ILE A 122 71.05 24.40 78.08
C ILE A 122 70.45 23.76 76.80
N ALA A 123 69.78 24.52 75.95
CA ALA A 123 69.26 24.04 74.69
C ALA A 123 70.37 23.75 73.67
N LEU A 124 71.39 24.58 73.61
CA LEU A 124 72.53 24.34 72.72
C LEU A 124 73.40 23.14 73.16
N THR A 125 73.61 22.94 74.48
CA THR A 125 74.33 21.72 74.95
C THR A 125 73.54 20.44 74.78
N SER A 126 72.25 20.45 74.99
CA SER A 126 71.39 19.24 74.75
C SER A 126 71.28 18.92 73.23
N MET A 127 71.28 19.92 72.35
CA MET A 127 71.31 19.73 70.93
C MET A 127 72.61 19.13 70.43
N PHE A 128 73.81 19.59 71.01
CA PHE A 128 75.07 18.99 70.66
C PHE A 128 75.24 17.57 71.19
N VAL A 129 74.71 17.25 72.35
CA VAL A 129 74.74 15.85 72.89
C VAL A 129 73.84 14.97 72.06
N ALA A 130 72.61 15.44 71.66
CA ALA A 130 71.71 14.71 70.82
C ALA A 130 72.30 14.48 69.41
N LEU A 131 72.97 15.49 68.84
CA LEU A 131 73.63 15.36 67.53
C LEU A 131 74.84 14.41 67.63
N ALA A 132 75.64 14.44 68.73
CA ALA A 132 76.74 13.52 68.95
C ALA A 132 76.20 12.06 69.12
N LEU A 133 75.12 11.85 69.86
CA LEU A 133 74.48 10.51 69.98
C LEU A 133 73.89 10.04 68.69
N ALA A 134 73.29 10.94 67.89
CA ALA A 134 72.80 10.62 66.56
C ALA A 134 73.93 10.28 65.59
N LEU A 135 75.03 10.96 65.65
CA LEU A 135 76.29 10.68 64.89
C LEU A 135 76.89 9.32 65.27
N VAL A 136 77.04 9.05 66.60
CA VAL A 136 77.53 7.77 67.07
C VAL A 136 76.52 6.64 66.74
N GLY A 137 75.23 6.89 66.87
CA GLY A 137 74.18 5.96 66.43
C GLY A 137 74.18 5.71 64.93
N GLY A 138 74.40 6.80 64.14
CA GLY A 138 74.47 6.69 62.68
C GLY A 138 75.75 5.96 62.24
N ILE A 139 76.87 6.20 62.83
CA ILE A 139 78.15 5.51 62.56
C ILE A 139 78.03 4.02 62.98
N SER A 140 77.47 3.78 64.16
CA SER A 140 77.22 2.42 64.62
C SER A 140 76.24 1.67 63.67
N TYR A 141 75.22 2.35 63.24
CA TYR A 141 74.24 1.74 62.29
C TYR A 141 74.98 1.44 60.97
N VAL A 142 75.75 2.34 60.43
CA VAL A 142 76.50 2.09 59.20
C VAL A 142 77.48 0.94 59.38
N TYR A 143 78.22 0.91 60.50
CA TYR A 143 79.22 -0.10 60.73
C TYR A 143 78.68 -1.52 61.06
N PHE A 144 77.62 -1.60 61.86
CA PHE A 144 77.09 -2.91 62.30
C PHE A 144 75.92 -3.42 61.44
N VAL A 145 75.22 -2.51 60.79
CA VAL A 145 73.99 -2.91 60.00
C VAL A 145 74.28 -2.83 58.52
N ILE A 146 74.95 -1.87 58.02
CA ILE A 146 75.18 -1.65 56.58
C ILE A 146 76.44 -2.31 56.07
N LYS A 147 77.56 -2.15 56.77
CA LYS A 147 78.88 -2.65 56.35
C LYS A 147 78.94 -4.14 56.08
N PRO A 148 78.26 -5.03 56.79
CA PRO A 148 78.19 -6.48 56.44
C PRO A 148 77.71 -6.77 55.03
N TYR A 149 77.00 -5.86 54.39
CA TYR A 149 76.52 -6.03 53.03
C TYR A 149 77.56 -5.66 51.96
N GLU A 150 78.70 -5.12 52.32
CA GLU A 150 79.80 -4.82 51.37
C GLU A 150 80.37 -6.12 50.76
N SER A 151 80.28 -7.22 51.52
CA SER A 151 80.80 -8.54 51.11
C SER A 151 79.70 -9.57 51.00
N TYR A 152 78.42 -9.13 50.81
CA TYR A 152 77.30 -10.09 50.68
C TYR A 152 77.37 -10.82 49.32
N ASP A 153 77.76 -12.10 49.36
CA ASP A 153 78.03 -12.94 48.18
C ASP A 153 77.03 -14.07 48.01
N LYS A 154 75.81 -13.84 48.46
CA LYS A 154 74.69 -14.80 48.33
C LYS A 154 73.58 -14.20 47.54
N ILE A 155 72.76 -15.04 46.87
CA ILE A 155 71.56 -14.62 46.16
C ILE A 155 70.62 -13.86 47.12
N MET A 156 69.96 -12.81 46.64
CA MET A 156 69.05 -12.01 47.45
C MET A 156 67.91 -12.89 48.02
N PRO A 157 67.35 -12.56 49.22
CA PRO A 157 66.25 -13.32 49.81
C PRO A 157 65.00 -13.37 48.87
N ASN A 158 64.22 -14.38 49.08
CA ASN A 158 62.94 -14.57 48.33
C ASN A 158 63.09 -14.65 46.81
N VAL A 159 64.23 -15.12 46.33
CA VAL A 159 64.46 -15.47 44.93
C VAL A 159 64.18 -16.97 44.77
N TYR A 160 63.26 -17.29 43.90
CA TYR A 160 62.87 -18.68 43.64
C TYR A 160 63.10 -19.02 42.17
N CYS A 161 63.51 -20.25 41.92
CA CYS A 161 63.53 -20.89 40.63
C CYS A 161 63.12 -22.34 40.81
N ALA A 162 62.24 -22.83 40.00
CA ALA A 162 61.73 -24.22 40.08
C ALA A 162 61.11 -24.61 41.45
N GLY A 163 60.44 -23.70 42.10
CA GLY A 163 59.95 -23.91 43.46
C GLY A 163 61.05 -23.91 44.54
N ILE A 164 62.31 -23.90 44.12
CA ILE A 164 63.46 -23.92 44.99
C ILE A 164 63.74 -22.47 45.44
N ASN A 165 63.85 -22.28 46.74
CA ASN A 165 64.27 -20.97 47.27
C ASN A 165 65.78 -20.85 47.17
N LEU A 166 66.25 -20.10 46.18
CA LEU A 166 67.67 -19.80 45.95
C LEU A 166 68.19 -18.66 46.87
N GLY A 167 67.23 -18.00 47.52
CA GLY A 167 67.55 -16.86 48.38
C GLY A 167 68.41 -17.26 49.57
N GLY A 168 69.59 -16.61 49.66
CA GLY A 168 70.60 -16.89 50.69
C GLY A 168 71.57 -18.02 50.34
N MET A 169 71.47 -18.60 49.17
CA MET A 169 72.44 -19.59 48.64
C MET A 169 73.59 -18.89 47.96
N THR A 170 74.77 -19.50 47.97
CA THR A 170 75.85 -19.18 47.07
C THR A 170 75.53 -19.55 45.64
N LYS A 171 76.32 -19.14 44.66
CA LYS A 171 76.08 -19.54 43.25
C LYS A 171 76.20 -21.06 43.05
N ASP A 172 77.21 -21.67 43.72
CA ASP A 172 77.48 -23.10 43.61
C ASP A 172 76.32 -23.94 44.24
N GLU A 173 75.86 -23.54 45.45
CA GLU A 173 74.75 -24.17 46.13
C GLU A 173 73.42 -24.06 45.29
N ALA A 174 73.24 -22.90 44.67
CA ALA A 174 72.08 -22.71 43.83
C ALA A 174 72.16 -23.48 42.53
N LYS A 175 73.31 -23.62 41.92
CA LYS A 175 73.52 -24.45 40.73
C LYS A 175 73.29 -25.92 41.02
N GLU A 176 73.83 -26.48 42.09
CA GLU A 176 73.61 -27.87 42.48
C GLU A 176 72.14 -28.13 42.73
N ALA A 177 71.43 -27.23 43.40
CA ALA A 177 69.99 -27.38 43.66
C ALA A 177 69.11 -27.37 42.37
N ILE A 178 69.49 -26.57 41.40
CA ILE A 178 68.78 -26.50 40.09
C ILE A 178 69.08 -27.76 39.25
N GLU A 179 70.35 -28.20 39.19
CA GLU A 179 70.74 -29.39 38.42
C GLU A 179 70.12 -30.69 39.03
N GLU A 180 70.02 -30.78 40.35
CA GLU A 180 69.32 -31.86 41.00
C GLU A 180 67.84 -31.92 40.70
N ALA A 181 67.19 -30.75 40.64
CA ALA A 181 65.78 -30.63 40.28
C ALA A 181 65.49 -31.07 38.83
N LEU A 182 66.39 -30.78 37.89
CA LEU A 182 66.25 -31.19 36.49
C LEU A 182 66.54 -32.70 36.29
N SER A 183 67.44 -33.30 37.05
CA SER A 183 67.88 -34.66 36.88
C SER A 183 66.96 -35.72 37.55
N SER A 184 65.95 -35.29 38.30
CA SER A 184 65.05 -36.19 38.99
C SER A 184 64.07 -36.88 38.03
N PRO A 185 64.00 -38.22 37.94
CA PRO A 185 63.04 -38.93 37.08
C PRO A 185 61.60 -38.70 37.43
N SER A 186 61.30 -38.14 38.60
CA SER A 186 59.94 -37.80 39.05
C SER A 186 59.42 -36.43 38.58
N ASN A 187 60.29 -35.66 37.97
CA ASN A 187 59.94 -34.30 37.55
C ASN A 187 59.39 -34.30 36.14
N SER A 188 58.12 -34.59 36.03
CA SER A 188 57.33 -34.45 34.79
C SER A 188 56.17 -33.49 35.01
N VAL A 189 55.89 -32.69 34.04
CA VAL A 189 54.73 -31.83 34.05
C VAL A 189 53.52 -32.65 33.65
N LYS A 190 52.49 -32.69 34.50
CA LYS A 190 51.19 -33.30 34.15
C LYS A 190 50.18 -32.25 33.87
N VAL A 191 49.62 -32.31 32.66
CA VAL A 191 48.45 -31.54 32.28
C VAL A 191 47.20 -32.40 32.59
N ILE A 192 46.42 -31.95 33.54
CA ILE A 192 45.20 -32.61 34.02
C ILE A 192 44.03 -31.92 33.37
N LEU A 193 43.31 -32.64 32.52
CA LEU A 193 42.01 -32.26 31.97
C LEU A 193 40.91 -32.97 32.74
N PRO A 194 39.66 -32.56 32.66
CA PRO A 194 38.53 -33.16 33.40
C PRO A 194 38.37 -34.68 33.19
N ASP A 195 38.78 -35.20 32.04
CA ASP A 195 38.64 -36.61 31.66
C ASP A 195 39.97 -37.34 31.36
N GLY A 196 41.13 -36.69 31.55
CA GLY A 196 42.41 -37.29 31.27
C GLY A 196 43.59 -36.58 31.91
N THR A 197 44.71 -37.28 31.98
CA THR A 197 46.00 -36.72 32.44
C THR A 197 47.07 -37.04 31.43
N TYR A 198 47.74 -36.03 30.97
CA TYR A 198 48.78 -36.09 29.95
C TYR A 198 50.11 -35.67 30.58
N THR A 199 51.16 -36.44 30.33
CA THR A 199 52.46 -36.23 30.99
C THR A 199 53.50 -35.76 29.99
N PHE A 200 54.12 -34.62 30.24
CA PHE A 200 55.29 -34.10 29.53
C PHE A 200 56.53 -34.34 30.37
N ASN A 201 57.47 -35.14 29.83
CA ASN A 201 58.69 -35.53 30.54
C ASN A 201 59.87 -34.73 30.02
N PRO A 202 60.55 -33.92 30.88
CA PRO A 202 61.65 -33.06 30.43
C PRO A 202 62.81 -33.86 29.74
N GLN A 203 63.04 -35.09 30.15
CA GLN A 203 64.12 -35.91 29.53
C GLN A 203 63.73 -36.39 28.12
N GLN A 204 62.45 -36.64 27.89
CA GLN A 204 61.95 -37.07 26.59
C GLN A 204 61.85 -35.89 25.63
N GLU A 205 61.49 -34.70 26.11
CA GLU A 205 61.37 -33.45 25.35
C GLU A 205 62.76 -32.74 25.21
N GLY A 206 63.90 -33.44 25.61
CA GLY A 206 65.24 -32.93 25.41
C GLY A 206 65.57 -31.68 26.21
N VAL A 207 64.92 -31.47 27.34
CA VAL A 207 65.13 -30.28 28.17
C VAL A 207 66.52 -30.25 28.72
N THR A 208 67.30 -29.22 28.37
CA THR A 208 68.62 -28.90 28.92
C THR A 208 68.63 -27.48 29.41
N LEU A 209 69.31 -27.23 30.51
CA LEU A 209 69.35 -25.89 31.10
C LEU A 209 70.81 -25.43 31.31
N ASN A 210 71.10 -24.24 30.92
CA ASN A 210 72.36 -23.55 31.32
C ASN A 210 72.20 -23.04 32.77
N ALA A 211 72.42 -23.94 33.74
CA ALA A 211 72.28 -23.65 35.17
C ALA A 211 73.11 -22.49 35.61
N ASP A 212 74.31 -22.36 35.04
CA ASP A 212 75.24 -21.22 35.37
C ASP A 212 74.58 -19.85 34.98
N ALA A 213 73.96 -19.78 33.84
CA ALA A 213 73.29 -18.54 33.39
C ALA A 213 72.05 -18.19 34.24
N VAL A 214 71.28 -19.18 34.65
CA VAL A 214 70.10 -19.04 35.55
C VAL A 214 70.58 -18.51 36.92
N VAL A 215 71.57 -19.18 37.47
CA VAL A 215 72.18 -18.76 38.76
C VAL A 215 72.79 -17.37 38.71
N ASP A 216 73.49 -17.03 37.62
CA ASP A 216 74.01 -15.66 37.40
C ASP A 216 72.89 -14.62 37.33
N ARG A 217 71.74 -14.96 36.73
CA ARG A 217 70.59 -14.04 36.70
C ARG A 217 69.97 -13.89 38.10
N ALA A 218 69.77 -14.99 38.83
CA ALA A 218 69.39 -14.95 40.23
C ALA A 218 70.23 -14.10 41.09
N TYR A 219 71.56 -14.25 40.91
CA TYR A 219 72.54 -13.52 41.65
C TYR A 219 72.56 -12.02 41.33
N ARG A 220 72.34 -11.62 40.07
CA ARG A 220 72.28 -10.22 39.64
C ARG A 220 70.95 -9.51 40.06
N TYR A 221 69.99 -10.22 40.54
CA TYR A 221 68.70 -9.60 40.95
C TYR A 221 68.93 -8.56 42.05
N LEU A 222 68.48 -7.34 41.84
CA LEU A 222 68.64 -6.13 42.70
C LEU A 222 70.12 -5.70 42.99
N ARG A 223 71.11 -6.19 42.25
CA ARG A 223 72.52 -5.87 42.41
C ARG A 223 72.99 -4.78 41.47
N SER A 224 72.17 -3.80 41.16
CA SER A 224 72.58 -2.65 40.34
C SER A 224 73.46 -1.66 41.09
N ASP A 225 73.35 -1.58 42.44
CA ASP A 225 74.14 -0.77 43.30
C ASP A 225 74.91 -1.70 44.26
N THR A 226 76.26 -1.82 43.99
CA THR A 226 77.13 -2.71 44.74
C THR A 226 77.73 -2.04 45.98
N THR A 227 77.33 -0.79 46.30
CA THR A 227 77.74 -0.16 47.56
C THR A 227 77.14 -0.89 48.76
N ALA A 228 77.80 -0.89 49.91
CA ALA A 228 77.24 -1.54 51.12
C ALA A 228 75.82 -1.07 51.44
N TYR A 229 75.49 0.19 51.23
CA TYR A 229 74.14 0.76 51.41
C TYR A 229 73.15 0.33 50.31
N GLY A 230 73.61 0.34 49.08
CA GLY A 230 72.79 -0.20 47.95
C GLY A 230 72.44 -1.66 48.17
N MET A 231 73.40 -2.46 48.51
CA MET A 231 73.20 -3.87 48.82
C MET A 231 72.30 -4.11 50.03
N TYR A 232 72.41 -3.33 51.09
CA TYR A 232 71.52 -3.35 52.23
C TYR A 232 70.06 -3.02 51.84
N ARG A 233 69.90 -2.00 51.05
CA ARG A 233 68.54 -1.63 50.51
C ARG A 233 67.94 -2.76 49.66
N ALA A 234 68.77 -3.28 48.76
CA ALA A 234 68.36 -4.37 47.88
C ALA A 234 67.93 -5.64 48.70
N TYR A 235 68.75 -5.98 49.70
CA TYR A 235 68.43 -7.08 50.60
C TYR A 235 67.13 -6.87 51.37
N ARG A 236 66.90 -5.64 51.86
CA ARG A 236 65.65 -5.33 52.54
C ARG A 236 64.46 -5.33 51.60
N SER A 237 64.59 -4.83 50.39
CA SER A 237 63.57 -4.86 49.36
C SER A 237 63.23 -6.31 49.00
N ALA A 238 64.21 -7.17 48.79
CA ALA A 238 64.04 -8.55 48.48
C ALA A 238 63.30 -9.36 49.58
N LYS A 239 63.43 -8.96 50.86
CA LYS A 239 62.70 -9.59 51.95
C LYS A 239 61.18 -9.34 51.90
N SER A 240 60.74 -8.33 51.26
CA SER A 240 59.30 -7.97 51.16
C SER A 240 58.68 -8.31 49.82
N THR A 241 59.49 -8.82 48.87
CA THR A 241 59.01 -9.09 47.50
C THR A 241 59.58 -10.45 47.08
N GLU A 242 58.74 -11.36 46.73
CA GLU A 242 59.12 -12.63 46.13
C GLU A 242 59.48 -12.39 44.66
N TYR A 243 60.60 -12.91 44.22
CA TYR A 243 61.04 -12.94 42.84
C TYR A 243 61.16 -14.34 42.32
N ARG A 244 60.28 -14.71 41.39
CA ARG A 244 60.31 -15.97 40.69
C ARG A 244 61.07 -15.84 39.39
N LEU A 245 62.13 -16.57 39.23
CA LEU A 245 62.93 -16.59 38.04
C LEU A 245 62.31 -17.57 37.02
N THR A 246 62.19 -17.10 35.78
CA THR A 246 61.91 -17.97 34.64
C THR A 246 63.24 -18.28 33.93
N ALA A 247 63.36 -19.52 33.44
CA ALA A 247 64.59 -19.98 32.78
C ALA A 247 64.47 -19.93 31.23
N GLU A 248 63.51 -19.18 30.71
CA GLU A 248 63.13 -19.18 29.28
C GLU A 248 64.29 -18.98 28.30
N THR A 249 65.28 -18.14 28.65
CA THR A 249 66.38 -17.82 27.74
C THR A 249 67.58 -18.78 27.89
N GLU A 250 67.65 -19.52 28.96
CA GLU A 250 68.72 -20.44 29.28
C GLU A 250 68.32 -21.92 29.17
N LEU A 251 67.01 -22.18 28.91
CA LEU A 251 66.44 -23.48 28.72
C LEU A 251 66.46 -23.79 27.22
N VAL A 252 66.89 -25.01 26.89
CA VAL A 252 66.78 -25.54 25.52
C VAL A 252 66.00 -26.82 25.58
N TYR A 253 64.91 -26.87 24.81
CA TYR A 253 64.08 -28.05 24.65
C TYR A 253 63.46 -28.04 23.24
N SER A 254 62.90 -29.15 22.84
CA SER A 254 62.21 -29.26 21.57
C SER A 254 60.80 -28.66 21.68
N GLN A 255 60.67 -27.40 21.37
CA GLN A 255 59.38 -26.73 21.32
C GLN A 255 58.44 -27.40 20.30
N GLU A 256 58.98 -27.88 19.18
CA GLU A 256 58.24 -28.60 18.15
C GLU A 256 57.57 -29.90 18.69
N ASP A 257 58.30 -30.64 19.57
CA ASP A 257 57.77 -31.87 20.18
C ASP A 257 56.64 -31.56 21.18
N ILE A 258 56.77 -30.47 21.95
CA ILE A 258 55.70 -30.01 22.88
C ILE A 258 54.48 -29.56 22.10
N GLU A 259 54.68 -28.69 21.07
CA GLU A 259 53.57 -28.23 20.20
C GLU A 259 52.87 -29.38 19.52
N LYS A 260 53.60 -30.36 18.99
CA LYS A 260 53.02 -31.56 18.37
C LYS A 260 52.20 -32.36 19.36
N LYS A 261 52.72 -32.64 20.55
CA LYS A 261 52.00 -33.40 21.58
C LYS A 261 50.79 -32.63 22.14
N ALA A 262 50.95 -31.30 22.33
CA ALA A 262 49.82 -30.42 22.69
C ALA A 262 48.73 -30.47 21.66
N LYS A 263 49.10 -30.47 20.36
CA LYS A 263 48.17 -30.58 19.26
C LYS A 263 47.48 -31.97 19.24
N GLU A 264 48.23 -33.05 19.45
CA GLU A 264 47.66 -34.38 19.54
C GLU A 264 46.60 -34.48 20.68
N ILE A 265 46.90 -33.87 21.86
CA ILE A 265 45.96 -33.78 22.98
C ILE A 265 44.72 -32.95 22.63
N SER A 266 44.92 -31.81 22.01
CA SER A 266 43.87 -30.94 21.56
C SER A 266 42.95 -31.66 20.56
N ASP A 267 43.52 -32.29 19.53
CA ASP A 267 42.79 -33.05 18.50
C ASP A 267 42.05 -34.27 19.10
N GLU A 268 42.66 -35.00 20.06
CA GLU A 268 42.06 -36.17 20.72
C GLU A 268 40.88 -35.81 21.61
N THR A 269 40.95 -34.64 22.27
CA THR A 269 39.97 -34.24 23.26
C THR A 269 38.89 -33.33 22.66
N TYR A 270 39.09 -32.90 21.41
CA TYR A 270 38.13 -32.05 20.70
C TYR A 270 36.81 -32.77 20.45
N ILE A 271 35.72 -32.09 20.81
CA ILE A 271 34.36 -32.48 20.45
C ILE A 271 33.73 -31.27 19.74
N SER A 272 33.28 -31.47 18.51
CA SER A 272 32.54 -30.41 17.78
C SER A 272 31.18 -30.15 18.40
N ALA A 273 30.71 -28.93 18.28
CA ALA A 273 29.29 -28.64 18.50
C ALA A 273 28.43 -29.44 17.50
N THR A 274 27.25 -29.87 17.93
CA THR A 274 26.29 -30.52 17.04
C THR A 274 25.43 -29.48 16.32
N ASP A 275 24.91 -29.88 15.16
CA ASP A 275 24.01 -29.01 14.38
C ASP A 275 22.62 -28.96 15.00
N THR A 276 21.96 -27.81 14.84
CA THR A 276 20.55 -27.66 15.13
C THR A 276 19.72 -28.25 13.98
N THR A 277 18.64 -28.92 14.29
CA THR A 277 17.70 -29.52 13.33
C THR A 277 16.33 -28.87 13.46
N ALA A 278 15.52 -28.95 12.41
CA ALA A 278 14.16 -28.47 12.40
C ALA A 278 13.19 -29.59 12.06
N ASP A 279 12.00 -29.48 12.62
CA ASP A 279 10.86 -30.34 12.34
C ASP A 279 9.61 -29.47 12.17
N TYR A 280 8.66 -29.92 11.35
CA TYR A 280 7.41 -29.21 11.08
C TYR A 280 6.23 -30.14 11.29
N ASP A 281 5.28 -29.70 12.08
CA ASP A 281 4.01 -30.37 12.34
C ASP A 281 2.93 -29.74 11.47
N GLU A 282 2.44 -30.48 10.47
CA GLU A 282 1.40 -30.05 9.53
C GLU A 282 0.01 -29.89 10.19
N GLU A 283 -0.27 -30.57 11.30
CA GLU A 283 -1.58 -30.51 11.97
C GLU A 283 -1.70 -29.23 12.82
N THR A 284 -0.59 -28.82 13.43
CA THR A 284 -0.55 -27.64 14.31
C THR A 284 0.14 -26.45 13.67
N HIS A 285 0.64 -26.58 12.44
CA HIS A 285 1.44 -25.58 11.74
C HIS A 285 2.58 -25.02 12.61
N THR A 286 3.27 -25.92 13.34
CA THR A 286 4.31 -25.53 14.29
C THR A 286 5.68 -25.99 13.80
N VAL A 287 6.62 -25.03 13.72
CA VAL A 287 8.04 -25.32 13.47
C VAL A 287 8.77 -25.48 14.79
N THR A 288 9.48 -26.57 14.95
CA THR A 288 10.28 -26.88 16.14
C THR A 288 11.76 -27.03 15.78
N LEU A 289 12.61 -26.19 16.36
CA LEU A 289 14.05 -26.34 16.30
C LEU A 289 14.51 -27.18 17.48
N THR A 290 15.25 -28.26 17.21
CA THR A 290 16.03 -29.00 18.24
C THR A 290 17.44 -28.45 18.19
N LEU A 291 17.82 -27.70 19.25
CA LEU A 291 19.11 -27.03 19.32
C LEU A 291 20.25 -28.03 19.41
N GLY A 292 21.33 -27.71 18.68
CA GLY A 292 22.56 -28.44 18.83
C GLY A 292 23.13 -28.29 20.25
N THR A 293 24.09 -29.10 20.61
CA THR A 293 24.82 -29.00 21.88
C THR A 293 26.21 -28.44 21.63
N PRO A 294 26.74 -27.62 22.54
CA PRO A 294 28.10 -27.09 22.38
C PRO A 294 29.13 -28.20 22.44
N GLY A 295 30.19 -28.02 21.72
CA GLY A 295 31.36 -28.84 21.79
C GLY A 295 32.33 -28.36 22.87
N ARG A 296 33.51 -28.93 22.86
CA ARG A 296 34.61 -28.55 23.77
C ARG A 296 35.97 -28.68 23.09
N ILE A 297 36.91 -27.87 23.52
CA ILE A 297 38.28 -27.86 23.05
C ILE A 297 39.20 -27.46 24.19
N VAL A 298 40.39 -27.98 24.22
CA VAL A 298 41.52 -27.32 24.89
C VAL A 298 42.48 -26.91 23.78
N GLU A 299 42.77 -25.63 23.67
CA GLU A 299 43.65 -25.12 22.62
C GLU A 299 45.08 -25.65 22.82
N ALA A 300 45.67 -26.20 21.73
CA ALA A 300 47.07 -26.71 21.76
C ALA A 300 48.02 -25.62 22.26
N ASP A 301 47.80 -24.37 21.89
CA ASP A 301 48.61 -23.22 22.32
C ASP A 301 48.47 -22.98 23.84
N THR A 302 47.32 -23.18 24.44
CA THR A 302 47.10 -23.12 25.89
C THR A 302 47.93 -24.17 26.63
N ILE A 303 47.91 -25.43 26.11
CA ILE A 303 48.71 -26.53 26.66
C ILE A 303 50.21 -26.21 26.51
N THR A 304 50.62 -25.82 25.30
CA THR A 304 52.04 -25.48 25.01
C THR A 304 52.54 -24.41 25.93
N LYS A 305 51.83 -23.28 26.06
CA LYS A 305 52.20 -22.19 26.95
C LYS A 305 52.27 -22.57 28.40
N ALA A 306 51.36 -23.41 28.86
CA ALA A 306 51.34 -23.88 30.22
C ALA A 306 52.55 -24.78 30.51
N VAL A 307 52.92 -25.70 29.59
CA VAL A 307 54.09 -26.58 29.69
C VAL A 307 55.39 -25.79 29.55
N ASP A 308 55.47 -24.85 28.59
CA ASP A 308 56.63 -23.97 28.43
C ASP A 308 56.89 -23.13 29.68
N ASN A 309 55.85 -22.55 30.27
CA ASN A 309 55.97 -21.82 31.53
C ASN A 309 56.43 -22.70 32.69
N ALA A 310 55.93 -23.91 32.77
CA ALA A 310 56.36 -24.89 33.77
C ALA A 310 57.87 -25.23 33.60
N PHE A 311 58.28 -25.51 32.38
CA PHE A 311 59.71 -25.78 32.10
C PHE A 311 60.58 -24.56 32.34
N ALA A 312 60.17 -23.37 31.86
CA ALA A 312 60.91 -22.10 32.03
C ALA A 312 61.06 -21.71 33.51
N SER A 313 60.07 -22.04 34.35
CA SER A 313 60.15 -21.78 35.80
C SER A 313 60.73 -22.99 36.57
N LEU A 314 60.97 -24.11 35.89
CA LEU A 314 61.34 -25.40 36.51
C LEU A 314 60.35 -25.82 37.61
N ASP A 315 59.08 -25.45 37.42
CA ASP A 315 57.96 -25.84 38.30
C ASP A 315 57.24 -27.04 37.71
N PHE A 316 57.52 -28.20 38.27
CA PHE A 316 56.94 -29.48 37.81
C PHE A 316 55.65 -29.87 38.55
N SER A 317 54.96 -28.89 39.09
CA SER A 317 53.63 -29.14 39.68
C SER A 317 52.59 -29.47 38.61
N ASP A 318 51.55 -30.23 39.03
CA ASP A 318 50.45 -30.59 38.14
C ASP A 318 49.71 -29.32 37.63
N ILE A 319 49.50 -29.23 36.32
CA ILE A 319 48.78 -28.16 35.66
C ILE A 319 47.38 -28.65 35.43
N THR A 320 46.38 -27.94 35.98
CA THR A 320 44.97 -28.24 35.70
C THR A 320 44.46 -27.24 34.67
N LEU A 321 43.95 -27.77 33.55
CA LEU A 321 43.28 -26.97 32.51
C LEU A 321 41.83 -27.50 32.38
N ASP A 322 40.96 -26.60 31.97
CA ASP A 322 39.57 -26.98 31.67
C ASP A 322 39.37 -26.86 30.16
N TYR A 323 38.23 -27.32 29.68
CA TYR A 323 37.87 -27.19 28.29
C TYR A 323 37.22 -25.82 28.04
N ASP A 324 37.63 -25.20 26.97
CA ASP A 324 36.89 -24.10 26.37
C ASP A 324 35.68 -24.65 25.63
N LYS A 325 34.60 -23.93 25.66
CA LYS A 325 33.36 -24.25 24.98
C LYS A 325 33.49 -23.95 23.48
N VAL A 326 33.18 -24.96 22.65
CA VAL A 326 32.98 -24.75 21.21
C VAL A 326 31.52 -24.37 20.99
N GLU A 327 31.27 -23.11 20.69
CA GLU A 327 29.92 -22.56 20.54
C GLU A 327 29.21 -23.18 19.34
N ILE A 328 27.86 -23.28 19.45
CA ILE A 328 26.99 -23.64 18.34
C ILE A 328 27.07 -22.53 17.29
N ASP A 329 27.05 -22.87 15.99
CA ASP A 329 26.95 -21.90 14.91
C ASP A 329 25.54 -21.26 14.89
N THR A 330 25.38 -20.17 15.64
CA THR A 330 24.12 -19.39 15.64
C THR A 330 23.79 -18.80 14.26
N GLY A 331 24.80 -18.65 13.39
CA GLY A 331 24.58 -18.28 11.97
C GLY A 331 23.92 -19.41 11.20
N ALA A 332 24.26 -20.67 11.49
CA ALA A 332 23.56 -21.85 10.93
C ALA A 332 22.11 -21.91 11.43
N VAL A 333 21.88 -21.65 12.72
CA VAL A 333 20.52 -21.60 13.29
C VAL A 333 19.67 -20.55 12.57
N ARG A 334 20.23 -19.35 12.31
CA ARG A 334 19.54 -18.31 11.57
C ARG A 334 19.22 -18.74 10.12
N ARG A 335 20.18 -19.39 9.46
CA ARG A 335 19.94 -19.91 8.09
C ARG A 335 18.83 -20.94 8.08
N LEU A 336 18.84 -21.82 9.08
CA LEU A 336 17.81 -22.86 9.23
C LEU A 336 16.43 -22.26 9.48
N ALA A 337 16.31 -21.28 10.39
CA ALA A 337 15.04 -20.58 10.62
C ALA A 337 14.49 -19.89 9.34
N ASN A 338 15.38 -19.25 8.57
CA ASN A 338 14.99 -18.66 7.27
C ASN A 338 14.58 -19.72 6.25
N GLN A 339 15.25 -20.89 6.26
CA GLN A 339 14.90 -22.00 5.40
C GLN A 339 13.53 -22.57 5.74
N CYS A 340 13.23 -22.75 7.04
CA CYS A 340 11.90 -23.18 7.50
C CYS A 340 10.80 -22.22 7.04
N ALA A 341 11.04 -20.90 7.10
CA ALA A 341 10.07 -19.92 6.63
C ALA A 341 9.81 -20.01 5.11
N GLN A 342 10.81 -20.44 4.33
CA GLN A 342 10.66 -20.65 2.89
C GLN A 342 10.04 -22.01 2.55
N ASP A 343 10.41 -23.06 3.29
CA ASP A 343 9.98 -24.42 2.97
C ASP A 343 8.55 -24.70 3.44
N TYR A 344 8.12 -24.10 4.55
CA TYR A 344 6.82 -24.36 5.18
C TYR A 344 5.85 -23.17 5.04
N GLY A 345 6.35 -21.97 4.71
CA GLY A 345 5.51 -20.83 4.42
C GLY A 345 4.71 -21.00 3.14
N SER A 346 3.48 -20.54 3.14
CA SER A 346 2.60 -20.52 1.97
C SER A 346 1.83 -19.22 1.91
N GLU A 347 1.67 -18.69 0.69
CA GLU A 347 0.76 -17.57 0.45
C GLU A 347 -0.69 -18.08 0.48
N PRO A 348 -1.65 -17.26 0.91
CA PRO A 348 -3.05 -17.63 0.80
C PRO A 348 -3.43 -17.76 -0.68
N VAL A 349 -4.36 -18.66 -0.98
CA VAL A 349 -4.97 -18.74 -2.30
C VAL A 349 -6.20 -17.85 -2.28
N GLU A 350 -6.24 -16.87 -3.16
CA GLU A 350 -7.36 -15.92 -3.26
C GLU A 350 -8.62 -16.59 -3.80
N PRO A 351 -9.82 -16.14 -3.38
CA PRO A 351 -11.06 -16.65 -3.90
C PRO A 351 -11.20 -16.33 -5.40
N GLN A 352 -11.93 -17.18 -6.12
CA GLN A 352 -12.23 -17.00 -7.53
C GLN A 352 -13.75 -16.84 -7.70
N VAL A 353 -14.15 -15.78 -8.41
CA VAL A 353 -15.54 -15.50 -8.73
C VAL A 353 -15.69 -15.47 -10.25
N THR A 354 -16.67 -16.18 -10.77
CA THR A 354 -16.99 -16.18 -12.20
C THR A 354 -18.50 -16.10 -12.42
N ALA A 355 -18.90 -15.26 -13.39
CA ALA A 355 -20.28 -15.17 -13.85
C ALA A 355 -20.53 -16.18 -14.97
N ASP A 356 -21.57 -16.98 -14.86
CA ASP A 356 -22.07 -17.86 -15.93
C ASP A 356 -23.33 -17.25 -16.53
N SER A 357 -23.17 -16.54 -17.63
CA SER A 357 -24.28 -15.88 -18.34
C SER A 357 -25.25 -16.86 -19.04
N GLU A 358 -24.84 -18.11 -19.27
CA GLU A 358 -25.71 -19.12 -19.89
C GLU A 358 -26.70 -19.69 -18.88
N ASN A 359 -26.22 -19.92 -17.64
CA ASN A 359 -27.04 -20.50 -16.57
C ASN A 359 -27.54 -19.44 -15.57
N HIS A 360 -27.14 -18.19 -15.70
CA HIS A 360 -27.40 -17.09 -14.77
C HIS A 360 -27.03 -17.47 -13.33
N THR A 361 -25.78 -17.93 -13.16
CA THR A 361 -25.23 -18.30 -11.86
C THR A 361 -23.88 -17.60 -11.62
N ILE A 362 -23.60 -17.32 -10.35
CA ILE A 362 -22.28 -16.87 -9.89
C ILE A 362 -21.59 -18.07 -9.25
N GLU A 363 -20.46 -18.49 -9.83
CA GLU A 363 -19.63 -19.55 -9.27
C GLU A 363 -18.54 -18.92 -8.40
N VAL A 364 -18.53 -19.28 -7.11
CA VAL A 364 -17.56 -18.80 -6.15
C VAL A 364 -16.74 -19.98 -5.64
N THR A 365 -15.45 -20.00 -5.93
CA THR A 365 -14.50 -20.92 -5.30
C THR A 365 -13.80 -20.19 -4.16
N MET A 366 -13.99 -20.69 -2.95
CA MET A 366 -13.41 -20.09 -1.73
C MET A 366 -11.88 -20.18 -1.77
N GLY A 367 -11.23 -19.13 -1.30
CA GLY A 367 -9.79 -19.14 -1.10
C GLY A 367 -9.36 -20.15 -0.04
N THR A 368 -8.07 -20.31 0.16
CA THR A 368 -7.52 -21.10 1.27
C THR A 368 -6.48 -20.27 2.03
N PRO A 369 -6.43 -20.38 3.36
CA PRO A 369 -5.44 -19.65 4.13
C PRO A 369 -4.01 -20.09 3.80
N GLY A 370 -3.08 -19.16 3.88
CA GLY A 370 -1.65 -19.40 3.87
C GLY A 370 -1.08 -19.35 5.29
N TYR A 371 0.21 -19.64 5.42
CA TYR A 371 0.90 -19.64 6.71
C TYR A 371 2.26 -18.99 6.60
N THR A 372 2.60 -18.13 7.56
CA THR A 372 3.90 -17.45 7.61
C THR A 372 4.60 -17.71 8.92
N LEU A 373 5.90 -17.94 8.84
CA LEU A 373 6.78 -18.05 9.99
C LEU A 373 7.60 -16.76 10.11
N ASP A 374 7.70 -16.20 11.31
CA ASP A 374 8.70 -15.17 11.60
C ASP A 374 10.05 -15.82 11.93
N PRO A 375 10.97 -15.93 10.96
CA PRO A 375 12.26 -16.56 11.19
C PRO A 375 13.14 -15.75 12.13
N GLY A 376 12.86 -14.44 12.28
CA GLY A 376 13.56 -13.58 13.22
C GLY A 376 13.21 -13.93 14.66
N ALA A 377 11.91 -14.04 14.96
CA ALA A 377 11.43 -14.41 16.28
C ALA A 377 11.88 -15.82 16.68
N LEU A 378 11.79 -16.79 15.77
CA LEU A 378 12.25 -18.15 16.00
C LEU A 378 13.75 -18.21 16.28
N TYR A 379 14.56 -17.48 15.50
CA TYR A 379 16.00 -17.36 15.71
C TYR A 379 16.33 -16.68 17.05
N ASP A 380 15.66 -15.59 17.39
CA ASP A 380 15.94 -14.85 18.62
C ASP A 380 15.58 -15.70 19.86
N ALA A 381 14.50 -16.45 19.82
CA ALA A 381 14.14 -17.41 20.85
C ALA A 381 15.19 -18.54 21.00
N ALA A 382 15.62 -19.11 19.88
CA ALA A 382 16.66 -20.13 19.85
C ALA A 382 18.00 -19.59 20.39
N LYS A 383 18.38 -18.38 19.98
CA LYS A 383 19.59 -17.71 20.44
C LYS A 383 19.55 -17.43 21.94
N GLN A 384 18.44 -16.91 22.45
CA GLN A 384 18.24 -16.65 23.88
C GLN A 384 18.39 -17.94 24.70
N GLN A 385 17.85 -19.03 24.19
CA GLN A 385 17.94 -20.33 24.86
C GLN A 385 19.38 -20.84 24.86
N VAL A 386 20.11 -20.75 23.75
CA VAL A 386 21.55 -21.07 23.67
C VAL A 386 22.38 -20.21 24.64
N GLU A 387 22.12 -18.90 24.72
CA GLU A 387 22.81 -17.98 25.63
C GLU A 387 22.51 -18.30 27.09
N SER A 388 21.35 -18.83 27.42
CA SER A 388 21.01 -19.30 28.79
C SER A 388 21.64 -20.65 29.17
N GLY A 389 22.24 -21.36 28.20
CA GLY A 389 22.81 -22.66 28.39
C GLY A 389 21.79 -23.79 28.31
N ASP A 390 20.60 -23.53 27.81
CA ASP A 390 19.58 -24.54 27.53
C ASP A 390 19.66 -24.94 26.05
N TYR A 391 19.85 -26.21 25.79
CA TYR A 391 20.01 -26.81 24.46
C TYR A 391 18.85 -27.73 24.10
N GLY A 392 17.65 -27.39 24.56
CA GLY A 392 16.42 -28.13 24.30
C GLY A 392 15.80 -27.81 22.94
N THR A 393 14.47 -27.73 22.93
CA THR A 393 13.70 -27.42 21.73
C THR A 393 13.09 -26.04 21.83
N VAL A 394 12.97 -25.36 20.68
CA VAL A 394 12.26 -24.09 20.53
C VAL A 394 11.20 -24.29 19.47
N SER A 395 9.94 -24.04 19.81
CA SER A 395 8.82 -24.18 18.89
C SER A 395 8.16 -22.83 18.66
N GLN A 396 7.72 -22.60 17.43
CA GLN A 396 6.95 -21.45 17.03
C GLN A 396 5.80 -21.90 16.12
N GLU A 397 4.59 -21.54 16.51
CA GLU A 397 3.42 -21.68 15.67
C GLU A 397 3.48 -20.65 14.53
N MET A 398 3.14 -21.06 13.33
CA MET A 398 3.07 -20.20 12.17
C MET A 398 1.84 -19.32 12.26
N THR A 399 1.93 -18.12 11.71
CA THR A 399 0.80 -17.20 11.63
C THR A 399 -0.02 -17.52 10.41
N GLU A 400 -1.32 -17.76 10.60
CA GLU A 400 -2.28 -17.91 9.52
C GLU A 400 -2.48 -16.57 8.81
N VAL A 401 -2.44 -16.58 7.47
CA VAL A 401 -2.70 -15.44 6.59
C VAL A 401 -3.96 -15.78 5.79
N LEU A 402 -5.01 -15.05 6.06
CA LEU A 402 -6.28 -15.28 5.40
C LEU A 402 -6.27 -14.69 3.97
N PRO A 403 -6.96 -15.33 3.01
CA PRO A 403 -7.22 -14.72 1.71
C PRO A 403 -8.10 -13.47 1.85
N THR A 404 -8.23 -12.70 0.78
CA THR A 404 -9.14 -11.56 0.73
C THR A 404 -10.60 -12.02 0.87
N ASP A 405 -11.45 -11.11 1.34
CA ASP A 405 -12.90 -11.36 1.37
C ASP A 405 -13.45 -11.59 -0.04
N VAL A 406 -14.47 -12.41 -0.14
CA VAL A 406 -15.17 -12.70 -1.41
C VAL A 406 -15.98 -11.46 -1.83
N ASP A 407 -15.74 -10.98 -3.06
CA ASP A 407 -16.50 -9.91 -3.68
C ASP A 407 -17.18 -10.44 -4.95
N ILE A 408 -18.51 -10.47 -4.95
CA ILE A 408 -19.34 -10.92 -6.08
C ILE A 408 -20.01 -9.77 -6.83
N THR A 409 -19.67 -8.51 -6.49
CA THR A 409 -20.32 -7.31 -7.05
C THR A 409 -20.18 -7.22 -8.56
N ASP A 410 -19.01 -7.49 -9.10
CA ASP A 410 -18.79 -7.45 -10.55
C ASP A 410 -19.57 -8.54 -11.27
N ALA A 411 -19.66 -9.74 -10.68
CA ALA A 411 -20.43 -10.84 -11.26
C ALA A 411 -21.95 -10.58 -11.22
N ASP A 412 -22.45 -9.96 -10.14
CA ASP A 412 -23.83 -9.50 -10.07
C ASP A 412 -24.11 -8.44 -11.13
N HIS A 413 -23.26 -7.41 -11.27
CA HIS A 413 -23.41 -6.38 -12.31
C HIS A 413 -23.35 -6.93 -13.74
N GLU A 414 -22.63 -8.03 -13.97
CA GLU A 414 -22.59 -8.68 -15.27
C GLU A 414 -23.89 -9.43 -15.59
N LEU A 415 -24.50 -10.06 -14.58
CA LEU A 415 -25.67 -10.91 -14.75
C LEU A 415 -26.99 -10.21 -14.47
N ALA A 416 -27.00 -9.22 -13.57
CA ALA A 416 -28.21 -8.49 -13.22
C ALA A 416 -28.69 -7.65 -14.40
N CYS A 417 -29.96 -7.78 -14.72
CA CYS A 417 -30.57 -6.97 -15.75
C CYS A 417 -32.07 -6.81 -15.48
N ASP A 418 -32.61 -5.67 -15.90
CA ASP A 418 -34.04 -5.44 -15.85
C ASP A 418 -34.76 -6.33 -16.87
N PRO A 419 -35.96 -6.77 -16.58
CA PRO A 419 -36.79 -7.48 -17.55
C PRO A 419 -37.04 -6.57 -18.76
N THR A 420 -37.01 -7.17 -19.93
CA THR A 420 -37.39 -6.47 -21.16
C THR A 420 -38.85 -6.66 -21.41
N GLU A 421 -39.64 -5.58 -21.37
CA GLU A 421 -41.07 -5.64 -21.68
C GLU A 421 -41.32 -6.06 -23.14
N PRO A 422 -42.40 -6.77 -23.42
CA PRO A 422 -42.80 -7.06 -24.79
C PRO A 422 -42.98 -5.78 -25.60
N TYR A 423 -42.52 -5.78 -26.85
CA TYR A 423 -42.51 -4.61 -27.72
C TYR A 423 -43.04 -4.91 -29.11
N TYR A 424 -43.54 -3.87 -29.80
CA TYR A 424 -44.02 -4.03 -31.15
C TYR A 424 -42.85 -3.88 -32.14
N ALA A 425 -42.65 -4.90 -32.98
CA ALA A 425 -41.72 -4.86 -34.09
C ALA A 425 -42.14 -5.83 -35.21
N GLY A 426 -41.76 -5.50 -36.46
CA GLY A 426 -42.04 -6.37 -37.59
C GLY A 426 -43.52 -6.61 -37.90
N GLY A 427 -44.43 -5.80 -37.36
CA GLY A 427 -45.86 -5.92 -37.58
C GLY A 427 -46.62 -6.71 -36.50
N ASP A 428 -45.97 -7.14 -35.46
CA ASP A 428 -46.55 -7.88 -34.32
C ASP A 428 -45.82 -7.54 -33.01
N VAL A 429 -46.39 -7.90 -31.87
CA VAL A 429 -45.79 -7.79 -30.54
C VAL A 429 -44.84 -8.97 -30.35
N GLN A 430 -43.59 -8.63 -30.10
CA GLN A 430 -42.51 -9.57 -29.74
C GLN A 430 -42.57 -9.86 -28.24
N GLU A 431 -42.15 -11.07 -27.85
CA GLU A 431 -42.07 -11.46 -26.45
C GLU A 431 -40.99 -10.61 -25.71
N GLY A 432 -41.25 -10.35 -24.44
CA GLY A 432 -40.26 -9.80 -23.51
C GLY A 432 -39.30 -10.90 -23.03
N TYR A 433 -38.30 -10.49 -22.30
CA TYR A 433 -37.34 -11.41 -21.69
C TYR A 433 -37.28 -11.15 -20.18
N ASP A 434 -37.08 -12.22 -19.43
CA ASP A 434 -36.88 -12.13 -18.00
C ASP A 434 -35.62 -11.27 -17.70
N GLY A 435 -35.70 -10.43 -16.70
CA GLY A 435 -34.56 -9.85 -16.02
C GLY A 435 -34.03 -10.81 -14.96
N TYR A 436 -32.91 -10.47 -14.37
CA TYR A 436 -32.31 -11.27 -13.33
C TYR A 436 -31.81 -10.36 -12.20
N THR A 437 -32.00 -10.80 -10.96
CA THR A 437 -31.57 -10.11 -9.75
C THR A 437 -30.96 -11.09 -8.75
N LEU A 438 -30.04 -10.64 -7.95
CA LEU A 438 -29.44 -11.45 -6.91
C LEU A 438 -30.18 -11.29 -5.58
N ASP A 439 -30.43 -12.39 -4.90
CA ASP A 439 -30.80 -12.39 -3.49
C ASP A 439 -29.50 -12.33 -2.66
N TRP A 440 -29.09 -11.12 -2.32
CA TRP A 440 -27.85 -10.86 -1.60
C TRP A 440 -27.78 -11.55 -0.24
N ASP A 441 -28.89 -11.61 0.50
CA ASP A 441 -28.92 -12.24 1.83
C ASP A 441 -28.70 -13.76 1.71
N ALA A 442 -29.30 -14.38 0.71
CA ALA A 442 -29.11 -15.81 0.42
C ALA A 442 -27.69 -16.07 -0.09
N ALA A 443 -27.17 -15.26 -1.01
CA ALA A 443 -25.82 -15.39 -1.57
C ALA A 443 -24.75 -15.30 -0.49
N VAL A 444 -24.86 -14.31 0.39
CA VAL A 444 -23.95 -14.15 1.54
C VAL A 444 -24.00 -15.37 2.47
N ALA A 445 -25.21 -15.88 2.74
CA ALA A 445 -25.37 -17.05 3.59
C ALA A 445 -24.73 -18.30 2.95
N ASP A 446 -24.85 -18.49 1.65
CA ASP A 446 -24.27 -19.62 0.92
C ASP A 446 -22.75 -19.53 0.90
N ILE A 447 -22.17 -18.34 0.66
CA ILE A 447 -20.72 -18.10 0.72
C ILE A 447 -20.19 -18.39 2.12
N MET A 448 -20.84 -17.86 3.17
CA MET A 448 -20.42 -18.04 4.56
C MET A 448 -20.50 -19.49 5.06
N ASN A 449 -21.32 -20.31 4.44
CA ASN A 449 -21.44 -21.73 4.77
C ASN A 449 -20.51 -22.62 3.92
N THR A 450 -19.78 -22.06 2.96
CA THR A 450 -18.87 -22.79 2.08
C THR A 450 -17.49 -22.87 2.71
N GLY A 451 -16.89 -24.07 2.73
CA GLY A 451 -15.58 -24.32 3.31
C GLY A 451 -14.43 -23.78 2.43
N TRP A 452 -13.26 -23.64 3.01
CA TRP A 452 -12.06 -23.25 2.29
C TRP A 452 -11.77 -24.19 1.10
N GLY A 453 -11.54 -23.60 -0.08
CA GLY A 453 -11.26 -24.32 -1.32
C GLY A 453 -12.48 -24.99 -1.97
N ASP A 454 -13.64 -24.97 -1.33
CA ASP A 454 -14.88 -25.48 -1.92
C ASP A 454 -15.50 -24.45 -2.86
N THR A 455 -16.36 -24.93 -3.77
CA THR A 455 -17.08 -24.08 -4.73
C THR A 455 -18.57 -24.08 -4.43
N VAL A 456 -19.19 -22.90 -4.47
CA VAL A 456 -20.63 -22.71 -4.38
C VAL A 456 -21.16 -22.05 -5.66
N SER A 457 -22.30 -22.50 -6.14
CA SER A 457 -23.02 -21.92 -7.28
C SER A 457 -24.25 -21.19 -6.78
N ILE A 458 -24.30 -19.88 -7.02
CA ILE A 458 -25.36 -18.98 -6.57
C ILE A 458 -26.23 -18.63 -7.79
N ALA A 459 -27.49 -18.98 -7.74
CA ALA A 459 -28.41 -18.73 -8.85
C ALA A 459 -29.05 -17.34 -8.76
N MET A 460 -29.08 -16.63 -9.88
CA MET A 460 -29.86 -15.40 -10.01
C MET A 460 -31.37 -15.69 -10.02
N THR A 461 -32.11 -14.79 -9.45
CA THR A 461 -33.59 -14.88 -9.46
C THR A 461 -34.14 -14.23 -10.71
N ALA A 462 -34.89 -15.00 -11.50
CA ALA A 462 -35.56 -14.47 -12.69
C ALA A 462 -36.72 -13.54 -12.31
N VAL A 463 -36.77 -12.37 -12.93
CA VAL A 463 -37.83 -11.35 -12.80
C VAL A 463 -38.53 -11.26 -14.13
N PRO A 464 -39.76 -11.78 -14.24
CA PRO A 464 -40.48 -11.72 -15.49
C PRO A 464 -40.94 -10.29 -15.83
N PRO A 465 -41.17 -9.98 -17.11
CA PRO A 465 -41.82 -8.73 -17.53
C PRO A 465 -43.12 -8.48 -16.81
N GLU A 466 -43.47 -7.21 -16.57
CA GLU A 466 -44.78 -6.88 -15.94
C GLU A 466 -45.99 -7.31 -16.77
N LYS A 467 -45.84 -7.33 -18.11
CA LYS A 467 -46.87 -7.67 -19.05
C LYS A 467 -46.42 -8.79 -19.99
N THR A 468 -47.32 -9.62 -20.39
CA THR A 468 -47.10 -10.62 -21.44
C THR A 468 -47.37 -10.02 -22.82
N ALA A 469 -46.76 -10.58 -23.87
CA ALA A 469 -47.03 -10.16 -25.24
C ALA A 469 -48.52 -10.40 -25.63
N ASP A 470 -49.14 -11.42 -25.10
CA ASP A 470 -50.58 -11.73 -25.36
C ASP A 470 -51.50 -10.67 -24.71
N GLU A 471 -51.16 -10.18 -23.52
CA GLU A 471 -51.90 -9.07 -22.89
C GLU A 471 -51.77 -7.78 -23.71
N ILE A 472 -50.59 -7.46 -24.23
CA ILE A 472 -50.44 -6.31 -25.11
C ILE A 472 -51.16 -6.50 -26.43
N ARG A 473 -51.08 -7.68 -27.08
CA ARG A 473 -51.80 -7.99 -28.33
C ARG A 473 -53.31 -7.82 -28.17
N ALA A 474 -53.90 -8.23 -27.04
CA ALA A 474 -55.33 -8.15 -26.79
C ALA A 474 -55.89 -6.71 -26.77
N VAL A 475 -55.05 -5.74 -26.47
CA VAL A 475 -55.46 -4.32 -26.35
C VAL A 475 -54.72 -3.39 -27.32
N LEU A 476 -53.88 -3.93 -28.22
CA LEU A 476 -53.03 -3.17 -29.13
C LEU A 476 -53.85 -2.23 -30.02
N PHE A 477 -53.56 -0.93 -29.94
CA PHE A 477 -54.20 0.16 -30.68
C PHE A 477 -55.74 0.15 -30.59
N ARG A 478 -56.29 -0.37 -29.52
CA ARG A 478 -57.74 -0.53 -29.30
C ARG A 478 -58.49 0.79 -29.29
N ASP A 479 -57.85 1.83 -28.70
CA ASP A 479 -58.52 3.09 -28.44
C ASP A 479 -57.89 4.22 -29.26
N GLN A 480 -58.73 5.17 -29.71
CA GLN A 480 -58.24 6.44 -30.21
C GLN A 480 -57.96 7.34 -29.01
N LEU A 481 -56.64 7.60 -28.73
CA LEU A 481 -56.22 8.46 -27.65
C LEU A 481 -56.49 9.93 -27.96
N SER A 482 -56.21 10.31 -29.21
CA SER A 482 -56.48 11.69 -29.67
C SER A 482 -56.67 11.77 -31.17
N THR A 483 -57.20 12.91 -31.62
CA THR A 483 -57.22 13.29 -33.02
C THR A 483 -57.16 14.83 -33.13
N PHE A 484 -56.37 15.32 -34.08
CA PHE A 484 -56.29 16.75 -34.39
C PHE A 484 -56.19 16.98 -35.89
N SER A 485 -56.72 18.11 -36.35
CA SER A 485 -56.76 18.48 -37.79
C SER A 485 -56.44 19.93 -38.00
N SER A 486 -55.56 20.24 -38.93
CA SER A 486 -55.24 21.62 -39.31
C SER A 486 -55.58 21.90 -40.76
N PRO A 487 -56.25 23.05 -41.09
CA PRO A 487 -56.64 23.39 -42.46
C PRO A 487 -55.41 23.82 -43.27
N HIS A 488 -55.31 23.38 -44.54
CA HIS A 488 -54.23 23.80 -45.44
C HIS A 488 -54.76 24.54 -46.68
N THR A 489 -53.96 25.42 -47.19
CA THR A 489 -54.26 26.14 -48.45
C THR A 489 -54.13 25.22 -49.65
N ALA A 490 -55.03 25.38 -50.62
CA ALA A 490 -55.04 24.59 -51.85
C ALA A 490 -53.92 25.02 -52.81
N ASN A 491 -52.70 24.60 -52.56
CA ASN A 491 -51.54 24.74 -53.44
C ASN A 491 -51.04 23.33 -53.77
N SER A 492 -50.83 22.99 -55.03
CA SER A 492 -50.51 21.64 -55.46
C SER A 492 -49.17 21.16 -54.92
N GLY A 493 -48.10 21.98 -54.93
CA GLY A 493 -46.78 21.65 -54.38
C GLY A 493 -46.84 21.47 -52.87
N ARG A 494 -47.50 22.37 -52.14
CA ARG A 494 -47.71 22.23 -50.69
C ARG A 494 -48.49 20.99 -50.35
N THR A 495 -49.62 20.73 -51.03
CA THR A 495 -50.44 19.51 -50.79
C THR A 495 -49.66 18.24 -51.06
N ALA A 496 -48.80 18.20 -52.08
CA ALA A 496 -47.95 17.07 -52.37
C ALA A 496 -46.93 16.85 -51.21
N ASN A 497 -46.29 17.92 -50.70
CA ASN A 497 -45.40 17.83 -49.56
C ASN A 497 -46.07 17.35 -48.29
N LEU A 498 -47.26 17.88 -47.98
CA LEU A 498 -48.04 17.40 -46.81
C LEU A 498 -48.36 15.92 -46.90
N LYS A 499 -48.81 15.45 -48.11
CA LYS A 499 -49.09 14.00 -48.31
C LYS A 499 -47.89 13.12 -48.16
N LEU A 500 -46.72 13.56 -48.64
CA LEU A 500 -45.46 12.79 -48.49
C LEU A 500 -45.05 12.68 -47.02
N ALA A 501 -45.12 13.78 -46.27
CA ALA A 501 -44.79 13.73 -44.84
C ALA A 501 -45.81 12.89 -44.07
N CYS A 502 -47.09 13.06 -44.29
CA CYS A 502 -48.15 12.22 -43.68
C CYS A 502 -47.93 10.74 -44.01
N SER A 503 -47.60 10.44 -45.27
CA SER A 503 -47.33 9.05 -45.67
C SER A 503 -46.12 8.43 -44.98
N ALA A 504 -45.11 9.22 -44.69
CA ALA A 504 -43.96 8.76 -43.91
C ALA A 504 -44.31 8.49 -42.43
N ILE A 505 -45.19 9.28 -41.86
CA ILE A 505 -45.61 9.17 -40.46
C ILE A 505 -46.71 8.10 -40.28
N ASN A 506 -47.55 7.91 -41.29
CA ASN A 506 -48.73 7.04 -41.16
C ASN A 506 -48.36 5.60 -40.83
N GLY A 507 -48.88 5.09 -39.72
CA GLY A 507 -48.62 3.74 -39.22
C GLY A 507 -47.37 3.63 -38.38
N THR A 508 -46.69 4.75 -38.07
CA THR A 508 -45.52 4.73 -37.16
C THR A 508 -45.99 4.26 -35.78
N VAL A 509 -45.33 3.24 -35.29
CA VAL A 509 -45.53 2.72 -33.92
C VAL A 509 -44.39 3.18 -33.04
N ILE A 510 -44.71 3.58 -31.84
CA ILE A 510 -43.80 4.02 -30.80
C ILE A 510 -44.08 3.17 -29.57
N ASN A 511 -43.17 2.31 -29.15
CA ASN A 511 -43.31 1.47 -27.97
C ASN A 511 -43.34 2.34 -26.69
N SER A 512 -43.75 1.74 -25.58
CA SER A 512 -43.68 2.38 -24.27
C SER A 512 -42.25 2.87 -24.01
N GLY A 513 -42.09 4.10 -23.55
CA GLY A 513 -40.78 4.74 -23.27
C GLY A 513 -40.02 5.23 -24.52
N GLU A 514 -40.41 4.83 -25.75
CA GLU A 514 -39.71 5.28 -26.96
C GLU A 514 -40.07 6.73 -27.34
N THR A 515 -39.19 7.38 -28.07
CA THR A 515 -39.36 8.74 -28.53
C THR A 515 -39.58 8.81 -30.03
N PHE A 516 -40.66 9.46 -30.44
CA PHE A 516 -40.92 9.85 -31.83
C PHE A 516 -40.08 11.07 -32.18
N SER A 517 -39.30 11.03 -33.27
CA SER A 517 -38.63 12.16 -33.88
C SER A 517 -39.26 12.43 -35.25
N PHE A 518 -39.78 13.65 -35.44
CA PHE A 518 -40.37 14.01 -36.72
C PHE A 518 -39.35 13.97 -37.84
N ASN A 519 -38.16 14.51 -37.60
CA ASN A 519 -37.06 14.44 -38.58
C ASN A 519 -36.57 13.04 -38.83
N GLY A 520 -36.50 12.21 -37.79
CA GLY A 520 -36.11 10.80 -37.88
C GLY A 520 -37.05 10.02 -38.78
N VAL A 521 -38.38 10.16 -38.62
CA VAL A 521 -39.41 9.48 -39.38
C VAL A 521 -39.54 10.03 -40.82
N VAL A 522 -39.66 11.34 -41.00
CA VAL A 522 -39.85 11.97 -42.31
C VAL A 522 -38.57 12.05 -43.14
N GLY A 523 -37.44 12.23 -42.47
CA GLY A 523 -36.14 12.37 -43.09
C GLY A 523 -35.95 13.71 -43.82
N GLU A 524 -34.88 13.84 -44.57
CA GLU A 524 -34.56 15.01 -45.36
C GLU A 524 -35.57 15.23 -46.49
N ARG A 525 -36.06 16.44 -46.69
CA ARG A 525 -37.09 16.86 -47.66
C ARG A 525 -36.44 17.27 -48.98
N THR A 526 -36.06 16.29 -49.79
CA THR A 526 -35.37 16.55 -51.07
C THR A 526 -36.33 16.39 -52.27
N ALA A 527 -35.98 17.06 -53.40
CA ALA A 527 -36.71 16.87 -54.66
C ALA A 527 -36.64 15.42 -55.15
N ALA A 528 -35.56 14.68 -54.84
CA ALA A 528 -35.39 13.26 -55.19
C ALA A 528 -36.42 12.35 -54.48
N LYS A 529 -36.85 12.75 -53.27
CA LYS A 529 -37.93 12.10 -52.52
C LYS A 529 -39.32 12.54 -52.95
N GLY A 530 -39.44 13.42 -53.94
CA GLY A 530 -40.70 13.91 -54.51
C GLY A 530 -41.23 15.21 -53.90
N TYR A 531 -40.50 15.82 -52.96
CA TYR A 531 -40.88 17.09 -52.35
C TYR A 531 -40.84 18.21 -53.39
N GLN A 532 -41.88 19.04 -53.43
CA GLN A 532 -42.04 20.14 -54.35
C GLN A 532 -41.66 21.48 -53.73
N LYS A 533 -41.35 22.42 -54.55
CA LYS A 533 -41.21 23.80 -54.09
C LYS A 533 -42.55 24.35 -53.64
N ALA A 534 -42.59 24.95 -52.51
CA ALA A 534 -43.70 25.67 -51.95
C ALA A 534 -43.22 26.80 -51.03
N THR A 535 -44.08 27.70 -50.70
CA THR A 535 -43.72 28.87 -49.87
C THR A 535 -43.32 28.44 -48.47
N VAL A 536 -42.12 28.88 -48.07
CA VAL A 536 -41.55 28.82 -46.72
C VAL A 536 -41.15 30.20 -46.25
N TYR A 537 -40.91 30.32 -44.93
CA TYR A 537 -40.35 31.53 -44.31
C TYR A 537 -38.92 31.28 -43.96
N VAL A 538 -37.98 32.00 -44.62
CA VAL A 538 -36.54 31.88 -44.35
C VAL A 538 -36.06 33.27 -43.91
N GLY A 539 -35.61 33.39 -42.66
CA GLY A 539 -35.23 34.68 -42.07
C GLY A 539 -36.37 35.66 -42.10
N SER A 540 -36.18 36.80 -42.81
CA SER A 540 -37.19 37.85 -43.02
C SER A 540 -38.04 37.69 -44.29
N ASP A 541 -37.76 36.66 -45.11
CA ASP A 541 -38.33 36.57 -46.45
C ASP A 541 -39.26 35.35 -46.59
N SER A 542 -40.19 35.48 -47.52
CA SER A 542 -41.01 34.39 -47.97
C SER A 542 -40.45 33.87 -49.29
N VAL A 543 -39.95 32.67 -49.31
CA VAL A 543 -39.26 32.08 -50.46
C VAL A 543 -39.92 30.77 -50.86
N GLU A 544 -39.76 30.38 -52.12
CA GLU A 544 -40.15 29.10 -52.63
C GLU A 544 -39.00 28.10 -52.38
N GLU A 545 -39.18 27.17 -51.42
CA GLU A 545 -38.20 26.17 -51.07
C GLU A 545 -38.80 24.77 -51.15
N THR A 546 -37.95 23.74 -51.39
CA THR A 546 -38.36 22.33 -51.43
C THR A 546 -38.81 21.90 -50.02
N GLY A 547 -40.00 21.33 -49.93
CA GLY A 547 -40.57 20.88 -48.66
C GLY A 547 -41.42 21.94 -47.93
N GLY A 548 -41.79 23.04 -48.59
CA GLY A 548 -42.67 24.02 -47.96
C GLY A 548 -43.98 23.40 -47.48
N GLY A 549 -44.35 23.73 -46.24
CA GLY A 549 -45.57 23.24 -45.58
C GLY A 549 -45.34 22.16 -44.48
N ILE A 550 -44.15 21.58 -44.41
CA ILE A 550 -43.88 20.44 -43.50
C ILE A 550 -44.05 20.81 -42.02
N CYS A 551 -43.70 22.01 -41.59
CA CYS A 551 -43.95 22.46 -40.21
C CYS A 551 -45.47 22.40 -39.84
N GLN A 552 -46.40 22.49 -40.83
CA GLN A 552 -47.81 22.29 -40.53
C GLN A 552 -48.13 20.86 -40.10
N VAL A 553 -47.49 19.85 -40.74
CA VAL A 553 -47.64 18.46 -40.31
C VAL A 553 -47.06 18.29 -38.91
N ALA A 554 -45.85 18.81 -38.64
CA ALA A 554 -45.25 18.75 -37.31
C ALA A 554 -46.12 19.41 -36.23
N SER A 555 -46.67 20.58 -36.50
CA SER A 555 -47.63 21.25 -35.58
C SER A 555 -48.90 20.44 -35.35
N THR A 556 -49.40 19.76 -36.40
CA THR A 556 -50.62 18.95 -36.28
C THR A 556 -50.30 17.68 -35.43
N VAL A 557 -49.10 17.09 -35.57
CA VAL A 557 -48.65 15.96 -34.71
C VAL A 557 -48.47 16.47 -33.29
N TYR A 558 -47.89 17.64 -33.07
CA TYR A 558 -47.72 18.27 -31.77
C TYR A 558 -49.02 18.43 -31.01
N ASP A 559 -50.04 19.03 -31.64
CA ASP A 559 -51.35 19.19 -31.03
C ASP A 559 -52.02 17.82 -30.74
N ALA A 560 -51.89 16.85 -31.65
CA ALA A 560 -52.38 15.50 -31.42
C ALA A 560 -51.68 14.81 -30.25
N ALA A 561 -50.37 14.98 -30.14
CA ALA A 561 -49.57 14.43 -29.01
C ALA A 561 -49.98 15.10 -27.68
N LEU A 562 -50.19 16.41 -27.65
CA LEU A 562 -50.69 17.10 -26.46
C LEU A 562 -52.08 16.59 -26.03
N TYR A 563 -53.03 16.39 -26.99
CA TYR A 563 -54.35 15.85 -26.67
C TYR A 563 -54.34 14.36 -26.25
N ALA A 564 -53.26 13.64 -26.60
CA ALA A 564 -53.05 12.25 -26.15
C ALA A 564 -52.28 12.18 -24.80
N ASP A 565 -52.00 13.33 -24.22
CA ASP A 565 -51.20 13.46 -22.96
C ASP A 565 -49.81 12.79 -23.05
N LEU A 566 -49.15 12.93 -24.21
CA LEU A 566 -47.82 12.45 -24.45
C LEU A 566 -46.75 13.48 -24.05
N GLU A 567 -45.62 13.02 -23.54
CA GLU A 567 -44.54 13.85 -23.09
C GLU A 567 -43.79 14.54 -24.27
N ILE A 568 -43.88 15.85 -24.35
CA ILE A 568 -43.16 16.61 -25.38
C ILE A 568 -41.70 16.80 -24.95
N THR A 569 -40.74 16.18 -25.67
CA THR A 569 -39.35 16.25 -25.36
C THR A 569 -38.56 17.31 -26.14
N GLU A 570 -39.03 17.65 -27.36
CA GLU A 570 -38.42 18.72 -28.15
C GLU A 570 -39.48 19.51 -28.96
N ARG A 571 -39.54 20.80 -28.83
CA ARG A 571 -40.40 21.68 -29.61
C ARG A 571 -39.86 23.09 -29.73
N ALA A 572 -39.86 23.67 -30.92
CA ALA A 572 -39.55 25.07 -31.18
C ALA A 572 -40.74 25.81 -31.84
N PRO A 573 -41.13 27.04 -31.39
CA PRO A 573 -42.14 27.84 -32.04
C PRO A 573 -41.61 28.45 -33.33
N HIS A 574 -42.50 28.84 -34.26
CA HIS A 574 -42.15 29.58 -35.46
C HIS A 574 -41.65 30.98 -35.15
N THR A 575 -40.76 31.50 -36.02
CA THR A 575 -40.31 32.90 -35.96
C THR A 575 -41.44 33.87 -36.26
N PHE A 576 -42.38 33.51 -37.15
CA PHE A 576 -43.54 34.31 -37.52
C PHE A 576 -44.81 33.58 -37.24
N PHE A 577 -45.89 34.32 -36.90
CA PHE A 577 -47.17 33.73 -36.56
C PHE A 577 -47.74 32.95 -37.73
N VAL A 578 -48.16 31.71 -37.45
CA VAL A 578 -48.82 30.81 -38.38
C VAL A 578 -50.32 30.76 -38.08
N THR A 579 -51.15 30.48 -39.09
CA THR A 579 -52.60 30.54 -38.97
C THR A 579 -53.33 29.20 -39.07
N TYR A 580 -52.58 28.11 -39.21
CA TYR A 580 -53.16 26.79 -39.36
C TYR A 580 -53.35 26.05 -38.02
N VAL A 581 -52.72 26.56 -36.95
CA VAL A 581 -52.94 26.18 -35.56
C VAL A 581 -53.07 27.43 -34.68
N ASN A 582 -53.47 27.26 -33.44
CA ASN A 582 -53.56 28.36 -32.49
C ASN A 582 -52.19 28.88 -32.05
N GLY A 583 -52.14 30.14 -31.66
CA GLY A 583 -50.86 30.75 -31.22
C GLY A 583 -50.35 30.10 -29.94
N GLY A 584 -49.09 29.66 -29.93
CA GLY A 584 -48.49 28.91 -28.84
C GLY A 584 -48.52 27.40 -29.01
N LEU A 585 -49.31 26.90 -29.97
CA LEU A 585 -49.52 25.48 -30.25
C LEU A 585 -48.93 25.03 -31.60
N ASP A 586 -47.86 25.67 -32.05
CA ASP A 586 -47.15 25.36 -33.30
C ASP A 586 -45.81 24.72 -33.04
N ALA A 587 -45.35 23.90 -33.97
CA ALA A 587 -44.01 23.31 -33.94
C ALA A 587 -43.28 23.54 -35.24
N THR A 588 -42.04 24.02 -35.16
CA THR A 588 -41.13 24.23 -36.30
C THR A 588 -40.14 23.07 -36.41
N VAL A 589 -39.98 22.57 -37.63
CA VAL A 589 -38.98 21.54 -37.94
C VAL A 589 -38.10 22.03 -39.11
N TYR A 590 -36.79 21.80 -38.97
CA TYR A 590 -35.82 22.06 -40.02
C TYR A 590 -34.77 20.94 -40.00
N TRP A 591 -34.52 20.31 -41.15
CA TRP A 591 -33.61 19.18 -41.23
C TRP A 591 -32.20 19.56 -40.76
N GLY A 592 -31.69 18.81 -39.79
CA GLY A 592 -30.34 19.01 -39.22
C GLY A 592 -30.19 20.12 -38.16
N SER A 593 -31.30 20.81 -37.76
CA SER A 593 -31.19 21.88 -36.76
C SER A 593 -32.36 22.03 -35.77
N GLN A 594 -33.59 21.72 -36.19
CA GLN A 594 -34.76 21.82 -35.34
C GLN A 594 -35.63 20.61 -35.55
N ASP A 595 -36.01 19.94 -34.49
CA ASP A 595 -36.92 18.79 -34.53
C ASP A 595 -38.15 19.04 -33.68
N PHE A 596 -39.09 18.15 -33.83
CA PHE A 596 -40.22 18.00 -32.96
C PHE A 596 -40.23 16.53 -32.47
N CYS A 597 -40.13 16.34 -31.16
CA CYS A 597 -40.06 15.04 -30.54
C CYS A 597 -41.06 14.93 -29.39
N PHE A 598 -41.64 13.76 -29.25
CA PHE A 598 -42.42 13.37 -28.07
C PHE A 598 -42.11 11.94 -27.68
N ARG A 599 -42.22 11.63 -26.40
CA ARG A 599 -42.06 10.29 -25.84
C ARG A 599 -43.42 9.64 -25.60
N ASN A 600 -43.51 8.37 -25.88
CA ASN A 600 -44.64 7.58 -25.45
C ASN A 600 -44.47 7.26 -23.94
N ASN A 601 -45.10 8.05 -23.09
CA ASN A 601 -45.12 7.89 -21.63
C ASN A 601 -46.28 6.98 -21.17
N THR A 602 -46.94 6.26 -22.09
CA THR A 602 -47.96 5.25 -21.76
C THR A 602 -47.34 3.86 -21.61
N ASP A 603 -48.04 2.96 -20.92
CA ASP A 603 -47.60 1.59 -20.69
C ASP A 603 -47.70 0.66 -21.91
N TYR A 604 -48.21 1.14 -23.02
CA TYR A 604 -48.52 0.34 -24.22
C TYR A 604 -48.00 1.03 -25.48
N PRO A 605 -47.75 0.24 -26.57
CA PRO A 605 -47.41 0.83 -27.87
C PRO A 605 -48.53 1.74 -28.38
N ILE A 606 -48.14 2.88 -28.96
CA ILE A 606 -49.05 3.79 -29.65
C ILE A 606 -48.76 3.79 -31.15
N ARG A 607 -49.76 4.11 -31.97
CA ARG A 607 -49.63 4.23 -33.43
C ARG A 607 -50.11 5.61 -33.88
N VAL A 608 -49.34 6.26 -34.70
CA VAL A 608 -49.68 7.55 -35.32
C VAL A 608 -50.19 7.32 -36.73
N ASP A 609 -51.44 7.63 -36.95
CA ASP A 609 -52.06 7.62 -38.27
C ASP A 609 -52.13 9.07 -38.83
N ALA A 610 -51.65 9.27 -40.05
CA ALA A 610 -51.52 10.59 -40.65
C ALA A 610 -52.00 10.62 -42.12
N TRP A 611 -52.86 11.54 -42.45
CA TRP A 611 -53.38 11.67 -43.84
C TRP A 611 -53.80 13.09 -44.18
N VAL A 612 -53.88 13.36 -45.47
CA VAL A 612 -54.40 14.64 -46.00
C VAL A 612 -55.70 14.42 -46.75
N SER A 613 -56.78 14.97 -46.28
CA SER A 613 -58.08 14.90 -46.92
C SER A 613 -58.97 16.10 -46.64
N GLY A 614 -59.92 16.46 -47.56
CA GLY A 614 -60.87 17.52 -47.34
C GLY A 614 -60.30 18.93 -47.15
N GLY A 615 -59.03 19.15 -47.49
CA GLY A 615 -58.35 20.41 -47.22
C GLY A 615 -57.72 20.48 -45.84
N TYR A 616 -57.54 19.40 -45.15
CA TYR A 616 -56.94 19.27 -43.83
C TYR A 616 -55.80 18.27 -43.82
N VAL A 617 -54.82 18.55 -42.98
CA VAL A 617 -53.86 17.60 -42.44
C VAL A 617 -54.53 16.97 -41.21
N ASN A 618 -54.62 15.68 -41.17
CA ASN A 618 -55.30 14.95 -40.09
C ASN A 618 -54.30 13.98 -39.44
N ILE A 619 -54.26 13.99 -38.12
CA ILE A 619 -53.44 13.08 -37.28
C ILE A 619 -54.39 12.43 -36.26
N SER A 620 -54.23 11.14 -36.11
CA SER A 620 -54.89 10.40 -35.02
C SER A 620 -53.84 9.53 -34.33
N ILE A 621 -53.88 9.47 -33.02
CA ILE A 621 -53.03 8.60 -32.21
C ILE A 621 -53.90 7.54 -31.60
N TYR A 622 -53.52 6.29 -31.87
CA TYR A 622 -54.18 5.08 -31.32
C TYR A 622 -53.27 4.39 -30.30
N GLY A 623 -53.83 3.87 -29.25
CA GLY A 623 -53.13 3.16 -28.21
C GLY A 623 -54.09 2.36 -27.33
N THR A 624 -53.74 2.20 -26.07
CA THR A 624 -54.59 1.53 -25.07
C THR A 624 -54.93 2.54 -23.96
N LYS A 625 -56.18 2.88 -23.81
CA LYS A 625 -56.65 3.74 -22.71
C LYS A 625 -56.67 2.94 -21.40
N THR A 626 -55.94 3.42 -20.41
CA THR A 626 -55.88 2.85 -19.06
C THR A 626 -56.70 3.65 -18.05
N ASN A 627 -57.14 4.86 -18.43
CA ASN A 627 -57.97 5.73 -17.63
C ASN A 627 -58.89 6.56 -18.50
N ASP A 628 -59.80 7.30 -17.90
CA ASP A 628 -60.76 8.18 -18.59
C ASP A 628 -60.32 9.64 -18.64
N ASN A 629 -59.01 9.90 -18.48
CA ASN A 629 -58.47 11.24 -18.51
C ASN A 629 -58.66 11.90 -19.89
N TYR A 630 -58.84 13.22 -19.87
CA TYR A 630 -58.91 14.01 -21.08
C TYR A 630 -58.13 15.35 -20.93
N VAL A 631 -57.68 15.87 -22.05
CA VAL A 631 -56.87 17.09 -22.12
C VAL A 631 -57.66 18.26 -22.67
N VAL A 632 -57.47 19.43 -22.06
CA VAL A 632 -57.90 20.72 -22.55
C VAL A 632 -56.69 21.59 -22.77
N LEU A 633 -56.53 22.13 -24.00
CA LEU A 633 -55.47 23.10 -24.31
C LEU A 633 -56.05 24.50 -24.18
N ASP A 634 -55.34 25.36 -23.45
CA ASP A 634 -55.64 26.80 -23.36
C ASP A 634 -54.46 27.65 -23.85
N TYR A 635 -54.74 28.77 -24.51
CA TYR A 635 -53.72 29.65 -25.02
C TYR A 635 -54.17 31.10 -24.93
N SER A 636 -53.26 31.97 -24.48
CA SER A 636 -53.56 33.38 -24.26
C SER A 636 -52.58 34.27 -25.03
N LYS A 637 -53.14 35.27 -25.72
CA LYS A 637 -52.34 36.27 -26.39
C LYS A 637 -51.90 37.36 -25.40
N LEU A 638 -50.62 37.39 -25.09
CA LEU A 638 -50.03 38.32 -24.14
C LEU A 638 -49.79 39.70 -24.75
N SER A 639 -49.35 39.76 -26.02
CA SER A 639 -49.02 41.04 -26.66
C SER A 639 -49.20 40.98 -28.18
N THR A 640 -49.37 42.18 -28.77
CA THR A 640 -49.38 42.41 -30.21
C THR A 640 -48.32 43.49 -30.53
N THR A 641 -47.46 43.22 -31.49
CA THR A 641 -46.45 44.18 -31.99
C THR A 641 -46.77 44.49 -33.44
N PRO A 642 -47.39 45.65 -33.71
CA PRO A 642 -47.73 46.04 -35.07
C PRO A 642 -46.47 46.20 -35.94
N TYR A 643 -46.63 45.90 -37.24
CA TYR A 643 -45.58 46.24 -38.22
C TYR A 643 -45.55 47.71 -38.55
N SER A 644 -44.41 48.21 -39.03
CA SER A 644 -44.18 49.57 -39.56
C SER A 644 -44.05 49.46 -41.08
N THR A 645 -44.22 50.60 -41.76
CA THR A 645 -43.92 50.70 -43.19
C THR A 645 -42.64 51.49 -43.39
N VAL A 646 -41.69 50.88 -44.09
CA VAL A 646 -40.40 51.46 -44.47
C VAL A 646 -40.42 51.73 -45.97
N THR A 647 -39.98 52.92 -46.38
CA THR A 647 -39.85 53.26 -47.80
C THR A 647 -38.39 53.27 -48.19
N GLU A 648 -38.05 52.45 -49.18
CA GLU A 648 -36.74 52.43 -49.85
C GLU A 648 -36.88 53.20 -51.21
N TYR A 649 -35.83 53.83 -51.68
CA TYR A 649 -35.80 54.49 -52.97
C TYR A 649 -34.85 53.77 -53.93
N ASP A 650 -35.28 53.55 -55.17
CA ASP A 650 -34.52 52.89 -56.22
C ASP A 650 -34.48 53.68 -57.51
N SER A 651 -33.32 54.16 -57.90
CA SER A 651 -33.11 54.94 -59.13
C SER A 651 -33.16 54.05 -60.39
N SER A 652 -33.15 52.77 -60.30
CA SER A 652 -33.33 51.84 -61.42
C SER A 652 -34.81 51.70 -61.86
N LEU A 653 -35.73 52.10 -61.00
CA LEU A 653 -37.14 52.06 -61.27
C LEU A 653 -37.68 53.40 -61.73
N PRO A 654 -38.64 53.44 -62.69
CA PRO A 654 -39.21 54.70 -63.16
C PRO A 654 -39.80 55.52 -62.03
N SER A 655 -39.60 56.86 -62.08
CA SER A 655 -40.06 57.81 -61.07
C SER A 655 -41.56 57.63 -60.75
N GLY A 656 -41.91 57.59 -59.47
CA GLY A 656 -43.27 57.44 -59.00
C GLY A 656 -43.83 55.97 -59.01
N THR A 657 -43.07 54.98 -59.52
CA THR A 657 -43.49 53.60 -59.40
C THR A 657 -43.31 53.13 -57.98
N THR A 658 -44.20 52.29 -57.45
CA THR A 658 -44.11 51.68 -56.14
C THR A 658 -44.20 50.20 -56.30
N LYS A 659 -43.28 49.49 -55.56
CA LYS A 659 -43.28 48.04 -55.52
C LYS A 659 -43.15 47.58 -54.04
N GLU A 660 -44.03 46.70 -53.61
CA GLU A 660 -43.90 46.03 -52.32
C GLU A 660 -42.76 45.03 -52.39
N LYS A 661 -41.74 45.22 -51.57
CA LYS A 661 -40.53 44.37 -51.49
C LYS A 661 -40.76 43.30 -50.43
N THR A 662 -41.36 43.69 -49.31
CA THR A 662 -41.56 42.78 -48.20
C THR A 662 -42.97 42.87 -47.66
N TYR A 663 -43.68 41.74 -47.58
CA TYR A 663 -45.01 41.60 -46.97
C TYR A 663 -44.94 41.76 -45.46
N PRO A 664 -45.82 42.49 -44.82
CA PRO A 664 -45.76 42.70 -43.38
C PRO A 664 -46.37 41.55 -42.61
N TYR A 665 -45.78 41.33 -41.41
CA TYR A 665 -46.40 40.49 -40.39
C TYR A 665 -46.46 41.24 -39.07
N THR A 666 -47.60 41.19 -38.41
CA THR A 666 -47.77 41.62 -37.03
C THR A 666 -47.15 40.57 -36.11
N GLY A 667 -46.30 41.03 -35.19
CA GLY A 667 -45.73 40.14 -34.16
C GLY A 667 -46.73 39.91 -33.02
N TYR A 668 -46.63 38.76 -32.44
CA TYR A 668 -47.46 38.33 -31.31
C TYR A 668 -46.65 37.61 -30.28
N THR A 669 -47.09 37.67 -29.03
CA THR A 669 -46.60 36.78 -27.97
C THR A 669 -47.80 36.02 -27.42
N TYR A 670 -47.65 34.72 -27.35
CA TYR A 670 -48.65 33.81 -26.77
C TYR A 670 -47.99 33.02 -25.66
N GLU A 671 -48.80 32.58 -24.71
CA GLU A 671 -48.51 31.49 -23.78
C GLU A 671 -49.60 30.44 -23.95
N ALA A 672 -49.21 29.16 -23.66
CA ALA A 672 -50.12 28.06 -23.75
C ALA A 672 -49.95 27.11 -22.53
N TYR A 673 -51.07 26.45 -22.21
CA TYR A 673 -51.19 25.52 -21.11
C TYR A 673 -51.92 24.28 -21.57
N GLN A 674 -51.51 23.12 -21.01
CA GLN A 674 -52.23 21.88 -21.09
C GLN A 674 -52.83 21.56 -19.71
N TYR A 675 -54.11 21.32 -19.66
CA TYR A 675 -54.82 20.88 -18.45
C TYR A 675 -55.26 19.48 -18.63
N VAL A 676 -54.83 18.58 -17.71
CA VAL A 676 -55.26 17.19 -17.69
C VAL A 676 -56.36 17.04 -16.66
N TYR A 677 -57.47 16.49 -17.04
CA TYR A 677 -58.62 16.25 -16.19
C TYR A 677 -58.91 14.74 -16.11
N SER A 678 -59.32 14.26 -14.94
CA SER A 678 -59.94 12.95 -14.82
C SER A 678 -61.32 12.90 -15.49
N GLY A 679 -61.85 11.67 -15.73
CA GLY A 679 -63.15 11.48 -16.36
C GLY A 679 -64.30 12.13 -15.61
N ASP A 680 -64.22 12.40 -14.33
CA ASP A 680 -65.20 13.11 -13.52
C ASP A 680 -65.06 14.65 -13.57
N GLY A 681 -64.07 15.18 -14.29
CA GLY A 681 -63.82 16.60 -14.45
C GLY A 681 -62.93 17.22 -13.36
N THR A 682 -62.27 16.41 -12.53
CA THR A 682 -61.30 16.91 -11.57
C THR A 682 -59.99 17.25 -12.32
N LEU A 683 -59.42 18.46 -12.09
CA LEU A 683 -58.13 18.86 -12.66
C LEU A 683 -57.02 18.04 -11.95
N LEU A 684 -56.27 17.28 -12.73
CA LEU A 684 -55.14 16.47 -12.27
C LEU A 684 -53.79 17.20 -12.42
N GLU A 685 -53.55 17.80 -13.63
CA GLU A 685 -52.30 18.43 -13.94
C GLU A 685 -52.48 19.74 -14.69
N THR A 686 -51.54 20.64 -14.55
CA THR A 686 -51.43 21.91 -15.30
C THR A 686 -50.03 22.01 -15.83
N ASN A 687 -49.86 21.82 -17.12
CA ASN A 687 -48.57 21.84 -17.78
C ASN A 687 -48.39 23.16 -18.56
N TYR A 688 -47.41 23.97 -18.21
CA TYR A 688 -47.05 25.18 -18.93
C TYR A 688 -46.25 24.82 -20.18
N LEU A 689 -46.87 25.01 -21.37
CA LEU A 689 -46.24 24.70 -22.66
C LEU A 689 -45.26 25.73 -23.18
N GLY A 690 -45.06 26.78 -22.39
CA GLY A 690 -44.07 27.78 -22.67
C GLY A 690 -44.63 29.06 -23.36
N LYS A 691 -43.73 29.97 -23.64
CA LYS A 691 -44.03 31.26 -24.27
C LYS A 691 -43.52 31.27 -25.70
N SER A 692 -44.41 31.48 -26.65
CA SER A 692 -44.08 31.59 -28.07
C SER A 692 -44.02 33.07 -28.49
N VAL A 693 -42.93 33.54 -29.02
CA VAL A 693 -42.70 34.91 -29.45
C VAL A 693 -42.57 34.98 -30.97
N TYR A 694 -43.59 35.42 -31.62
CA TYR A 694 -43.62 35.60 -33.07
C TYR A 694 -43.19 37.02 -33.41
N LYS A 695 -42.12 37.17 -34.21
CA LYS A 695 -41.53 38.46 -34.57
C LYS A 695 -42.43 39.22 -35.54
N LYS A 696 -42.47 40.56 -35.46
CA LYS A 696 -43.00 41.38 -36.50
C LYS A 696 -42.09 41.37 -37.73
N ARG A 697 -42.66 41.61 -38.92
CA ARG A 697 -41.93 41.90 -40.15
C ARG A 697 -42.50 43.16 -40.76
N ASP A 698 -41.64 44.21 -40.94
CA ASP A 698 -42.07 45.49 -41.46
C ASP A 698 -42.37 45.41 -42.96
N ARG A 699 -43.34 46.23 -43.40
CA ARG A 699 -43.65 46.39 -44.79
C ARG A 699 -42.59 47.23 -45.46
N VAL A 700 -41.97 46.74 -46.50
CA VAL A 700 -40.99 47.55 -47.30
C VAL A 700 -41.56 47.83 -48.63
N ILE A 701 -41.75 49.12 -48.91
CA ILE A 701 -42.21 49.71 -50.20
C ILE A 701 -41.03 50.35 -50.90
N VAL A 702 -40.68 49.86 -52.09
CA VAL A 702 -39.68 50.52 -52.95
C VAL A 702 -40.34 51.50 -53.87
N VAL A 703 -39.84 52.76 -53.84
CA VAL A 703 -40.32 53.86 -54.71
C VAL A 703 -39.25 54.19 -55.74
N GLY A 704 -39.62 54.17 -57.05
CA GLY A 704 -38.75 54.56 -58.16
C GLY A 704 -38.45 56.01 -58.18
N THR A 705 -37.18 56.38 -58.40
CA THR A 705 -36.69 57.79 -58.50
C THR A 705 -35.90 58.00 -59.79
N GLY A 706 -35.77 57.03 -60.70
CA GLY A 706 -35.06 57.16 -61.96
C GLY A 706 -35.78 57.91 -63.06
#